data_dcfa5eaedbc50d3f2de4cb3641494529
#
_entry.id   dcfa5eaedbc50d3f2de4cb3641494529
#
_cell.length_a   1.000
_cell.length_b   1.000
_cell.length_c   1.000
_cell.angle_alpha   90.00
_cell.angle_beta   90.00
_cell.angle_gamma   90.00
#
_symmetry.space_group_name_H-M   'P 1'
#
loop_
_entity.id
_entity.type
_entity.pdbx_description
1 polymer ?
#
loop_
_entity_poly.entity_id
_entity_poly.type
_entity_poly.pdbx_seq_one_letter_code
_entity_poly.pdbx_strand_id
1 'polypeptide(L)'
;MPRTHGWIAAALATAVLPVIAADTPPRAEPQPFGLLARRVVTALDQLGQPLPPGDRQAFDTALAAPDSESGAARAMSVLDGHVLAIVQVNPEARVSVTRGAAPADLMQAGTRLFLVKVINQAGITAPLRVTSPQSAPVSVPSWSSDLAAEPPHTITPRDIEERWADISFFDKPPLAEALSGVSVEYRILQIYSRDAGHRAAELKFDVGQGTADLAFRSDIPIVFTAAPARRIGVRVEDERGRASIARLIVRDNASRVYPAMSKRLAPDLPFQAQVYRSDGEGIVLPDGKYTVEWSGGPDYLTGTREITVGPGQPDEFAVRLERWIDPAARHWYSGDHHVHAAGCSHYQDPTQGVGPDDIVRQVLGERLNIGSILTWGPCYYHQKQFFSGKDDERSTADMKLRYDLEVSGFPSSHAGHLVLLGLKDQDYPGTKRIEDWPTWTSPILQWAHRQGAVTGYAHSGWGLQIADRTLPSDEVPAFDGIGANEFIVTVTQPDTVDFISSVDTPWPWELNIWYHVLNVGFRTRISGETDFPCIYDDRVGLGRTYAKLDRLTFDSWLDAIRAGRSYVSDGRSHLMDFAVNGVAVGGADVKSSDGHVQVTLNAAARLDEKPVGELASKPDDQKPYWDLERARVGQSRDVQVEFLIDGHVAATRTLAADGHVRDLAAELTLQQSGWVAVRILPSSHTNPIWVEVAGKPMRPSLRSAQWCLKAVDQCWLQKNGQFKAGERAEAEAAYDRARATYRRLIEEGTDR
;
A
#
# COMPACT_ATOMS: atom_id res chain seq x y z
N MET A 1 -64.05 73.35 47.24
CA MET A 1 -62.89 74.10 46.95
C MET A 1 -61.82 73.69 47.97
N PRO A 2 -60.65 73.24 47.66
CA PRO A 2 -59.64 73.87 46.82
C PRO A 2 -58.94 72.95 45.83
N ARG A 3 -58.20 73.54 44.90
CA ARG A 3 -57.42 72.92 43.82
C ARG A 3 -56.13 72.27 44.34
N THR A 4 -55.82 71.09 43.81
CA THR A 4 -54.50 70.46 43.94
C THR A 4 -53.83 70.29 42.56
N HIS A 5 -52.69 70.84 42.41
CA HIS A 5 -51.82 70.73 41.25
C HIS A 5 -51.07 69.38 41.29
N GLY A 6 -51.21 68.58 40.19
CA GLY A 6 -50.37 67.38 40.00
C GLY A 6 -49.16 67.70 39.11
N TRP A 7 -48.02 67.33 39.57
CA TRP A 7 -46.77 67.29 38.79
C TRP A 7 -46.63 66.00 38.07
N ILE A 8 -46.46 66.01 36.73
CA ILE A 8 -46.12 64.87 35.94
C ILE A 8 -44.60 64.86 35.80
N ALA A 9 -43.93 63.87 36.39
CA ALA A 9 -42.50 63.60 36.16
C ALA A 9 -42.37 62.64 34.96
N ALA A 10 -41.81 63.11 33.85
CA ALA A 10 -41.45 62.28 32.72
C ALA A 10 -40.14 61.58 33.00
N ALA A 11 -40.17 60.27 33.18
CA ALA A 11 -38.95 59.42 33.25
C ALA A 11 -38.52 59.08 31.83
N LEU A 12 -37.36 59.60 31.36
CA LEU A 12 -36.66 59.12 30.18
C LEU A 12 -36.01 57.76 30.50
N ALA A 13 -36.58 56.67 29.97
CA ALA A 13 -35.94 55.38 29.94
C ALA A 13 -34.96 55.33 28.75
N THR A 14 -33.68 55.48 29.00
CA THR A 14 -32.60 55.18 28.05
C THR A 14 -32.53 53.66 27.85
N ALA A 15 -33.11 53.14 26.77
CA ALA A 15 -32.91 51.76 26.34
C ALA A 15 -31.47 51.63 25.82
N VAL A 16 -30.59 51.02 26.63
CA VAL A 16 -29.32 50.52 26.15
C VAL A 16 -29.60 49.26 25.36
N LEU A 17 -29.64 49.36 24.04
CA LEU A 17 -29.60 48.20 23.16
C LEU A 17 -28.20 47.60 23.29
N PRO A 18 -28.08 46.30 23.57
CA PRO A 18 -26.77 45.61 23.44
C PRO A 18 -26.37 45.66 21.97
N VAL A 19 -25.26 46.37 21.68
CA VAL A 19 -24.57 46.25 20.42
C VAL A 19 -24.04 44.79 20.41
N ILE A 20 -24.75 43.90 19.77
CA ILE A 20 -24.19 42.59 19.35
C ILE A 20 -23.12 42.97 18.33
N ALA A 21 -21.85 42.97 18.76
CA ALA A 21 -20.74 43.00 17.84
C ALA A 21 -20.96 41.88 16.81
N ALA A 22 -21.23 42.24 15.58
CA ALA A 22 -21.22 41.29 14.50
C ALA A 22 -19.80 40.69 14.46
N ASP A 23 -19.68 39.46 14.94
CA ASP A 23 -18.41 38.71 14.86
C ASP A 23 -17.98 38.72 13.40
N THR A 24 -16.93 39.47 13.10
CA THR A 24 -16.29 39.42 11.79
C THR A 24 -15.86 37.94 11.59
N PRO A 25 -16.27 37.28 10.49
CA PRO A 25 -15.90 35.89 10.30
C PRO A 25 -14.36 35.77 10.39
N PRO A 26 -13.86 34.77 11.10
CA PRO A 26 -12.43 34.62 11.30
C PRO A 26 -11.74 34.50 9.94
N ARG A 27 -10.70 35.31 9.75
CA ARG A 27 -9.92 35.37 8.51
C ARG A 27 -8.95 34.16 8.51
N ALA A 28 -9.10 33.29 7.55
CA ALA A 28 -8.16 32.18 7.37
C ALA A 28 -6.82 32.72 6.86
N GLU A 29 -5.72 32.27 7.45
CA GLU A 29 -4.39 32.51 6.92
C GLU A 29 -4.22 31.71 5.63
N PRO A 30 -3.97 32.34 4.44
CA PRO A 30 -4.13 31.68 3.15
C PRO A 30 -3.25 30.45 2.96
N GLN A 31 -1.96 30.52 3.29
CA GLN A 31 -1.00 29.43 3.07
C GLN A 31 -1.25 28.23 3.99
N PRO A 32 -1.30 28.36 5.33
CA PRO A 32 -1.61 27.25 6.21
C PRO A 32 -2.99 26.63 5.92
N PHE A 33 -3.99 27.46 5.67
CA PHE A 33 -5.34 27.01 5.30
C PHE A 33 -5.30 26.18 4.03
N GLY A 34 -4.65 26.64 2.96
CA GLY A 34 -4.57 25.95 1.67
C GLY A 34 -3.93 24.57 1.80
N LEU A 35 -2.86 24.44 2.60
CA LEU A 35 -2.22 23.16 2.87
C LEU A 35 -3.17 22.18 3.58
N LEU A 36 -3.82 22.63 4.65
CA LEU A 36 -4.73 21.80 5.44
C LEU A 36 -5.97 21.40 4.62
N ALA A 37 -6.54 22.34 3.85
CA ALA A 37 -7.69 22.07 2.98
C ALA A 37 -7.35 21.02 1.91
N ARG A 38 -6.16 21.05 1.29
CA ARG A 38 -5.71 20.00 0.37
C ARG A 38 -5.60 18.64 1.05
N ARG A 39 -5.07 18.58 2.28
CA ARG A 39 -5.02 17.31 3.05
C ARG A 39 -6.40 16.73 3.32
N VAL A 40 -7.38 17.58 3.64
CA VAL A 40 -8.78 17.15 3.82
C VAL A 40 -9.35 16.59 2.53
N VAL A 41 -9.16 17.27 1.40
CA VAL A 41 -9.65 16.79 0.09
C VAL A 41 -8.96 15.50 -0.32
N THR A 42 -7.64 15.38 -0.09
CA THR A 42 -6.90 14.12 -0.30
C THR A 42 -7.45 12.98 0.57
N ALA A 43 -7.76 13.25 1.84
CA ALA A 43 -8.37 12.24 2.71
C ALA A 43 -9.77 11.81 2.25
N LEU A 44 -10.59 12.74 1.75
CA LEU A 44 -11.89 12.40 1.14
C LEU A 44 -11.74 11.49 -0.08
N ASP A 45 -10.73 11.76 -0.93
CA ASP A 45 -10.40 10.91 -2.08
C ASP A 45 -10.01 9.49 -1.63
N GLN A 46 -9.10 9.40 -0.63
CA GLN A 46 -8.64 8.13 -0.06
C GLN A 46 -9.76 7.34 0.62
N LEU A 47 -10.73 8.01 1.21
CA LEU A 47 -11.89 7.39 1.85
C LEU A 47 -13.04 7.07 0.86
N GLY A 48 -12.83 7.27 -0.44
CA GLY A 48 -13.78 6.92 -1.48
C GLY A 48 -15.03 7.81 -1.54
N GLN A 49 -14.98 9.01 -0.95
CA GLN A 49 -16.03 10.02 -1.07
C GLN A 49 -15.40 11.37 -1.50
N PRO A 50 -14.87 11.44 -2.75
CA PRO A 50 -14.29 12.67 -3.29
C PRO A 50 -15.30 13.81 -3.32
N LEU A 51 -14.81 15.04 -3.44
CA LEU A 51 -15.66 16.17 -3.80
C LEU A 51 -16.32 15.90 -5.18
N PRO A 52 -17.58 16.30 -5.39
CA PRO A 52 -18.18 16.23 -6.71
C PRO A 52 -17.30 16.92 -7.77
N PRO A 53 -17.24 16.44 -9.02
CA PRO A 53 -16.29 16.95 -10.02
C PRO A 53 -16.29 18.47 -10.21
N GLY A 54 -17.48 19.11 -10.15
CA GLY A 54 -17.60 20.57 -10.25
C GLY A 54 -16.99 21.30 -9.04
N ASP A 55 -17.25 20.79 -7.82
CA ASP A 55 -16.69 21.35 -6.58
C ASP A 55 -15.18 21.11 -6.51
N ARG A 56 -14.71 19.95 -6.98
CA ARG A 56 -13.28 19.65 -7.07
C ARG A 56 -12.57 20.63 -7.98
N GLN A 57 -13.10 20.87 -9.18
CA GLN A 57 -12.53 21.84 -10.12
C GLN A 57 -12.53 23.27 -9.54
N ALA A 58 -13.61 23.67 -8.89
CA ALA A 58 -13.72 24.97 -8.25
C ALA A 58 -12.68 25.13 -7.11
N PHE A 59 -12.52 24.09 -6.28
CA PHE A 59 -11.55 24.04 -5.21
C PHE A 59 -10.11 24.14 -5.75
N ASP A 60 -9.75 23.33 -6.74
CA ASP A 60 -8.39 23.32 -7.31
C ASP A 60 -8.05 24.65 -7.99
N THR A 61 -9.03 25.24 -8.71
CA THR A 61 -8.89 26.58 -9.29
C THR A 61 -8.70 27.67 -8.22
N ALA A 62 -9.44 27.57 -7.12
CA ALA A 62 -9.34 28.53 -6.01
C ALA A 62 -7.95 28.49 -5.35
N LEU A 63 -7.34 27.31 -5.21
CA LEU A 63 -6.03 27.11 -4.61
C LEU A 63 -4.88 27.08 -5.62
N ALA A 64 -5.09 27.40 -6.89
CA ALA A 64 -4.00 27.56 -7.87
C ALA A 64 -3.04 28.70 -7.50
N ALA A 65 -3.51 29.71 -6.75
CA ALA A 65 -2.72 30.76 -6.11
C ALA A 65 -2.80 30.61 -4.59
N PRO A 66 -1.95 29.79 -3.97
CA PRO A 66 -2.11 29.39 -2.56
C PRO A 66 -2.01 30.52 -1.55
N ASP A 67 -1.31 31.61 -1.88
CA ASP A 67 -1.14 32.77 -0.97
C ASP A 67 -2.24 33.84 -1.15
N SER A 68 -3.25 33.56 -1.95
CA SER A 68 -4.33 34.49 -2.25
C SER A 68 -5.45 34.41 -1.20
N GLU A 69 -5.73 35.50 -0.50
CA GLU A 69 -6.87 35.61 0.41
C GLU A 69 -8.19 35.29 -0.29
N SER A 70 -8.36 35.79 -1.52
CA SER A 70 -9.56 35.52 -2.32
C SER A 70 -9.62 34.05 -2.76
N GLY A 71 -8.48 33.40 -2.98
CA GLY A 71 -8.38 31.97 -3.25
C GLY A 71 -8.81 31.14 -2.04
N ALA A 72 -8.24 31.46 -0.86
CA ALA A 72 -8.62 30.80 0.39
C ALA A 72 -10.13 30.95 0.69
N ALA A 73 -10.68 32.14 0.52
CA ALA A 73 -12.11 32.40 0.73
C ALA A 73 -13.00 31.59 -0.25
N ARG A 74 -12.62 31.47 -1.54
CA ARG A 74 -13.36 30.65 -2.50
C ARG A 74 -13.26 29.15 -2.18
N ALA A 75 -12.08 28.66 -1.83
CA ALA A 75 -11.90 27.27 -1.42
C ALA A 75 -12.71 26.94 -0.16
N MET A 76 -12.72 27.86 0.81
CA MET A 76 -13.55 27.76 2.00
C MET A 76 -15.04 27.68 1.65
N SER A 77 -15.51 28.54 0.74
CA SER A 77 -16.92 28.53 0.27
C SER A 77 -17.32 27.19 -0.37
N VAL A 78 -16.42 26.56 -1.12
CA VAL A 78 -16.67 25.22 -1.68
C VAL A 78 -16.82 24.18 -0.55
N LEU A 79 -15.86 24.15 0.39
CA LEU A 79 -15.87 23.19 1.48
C LEU A 79 -17.07 23.42 2.43
N ASP A 80 -17.49 24.65 2.65
CA ASP A 80 -18.62 24.99 3.52
C ASP A 80 -19.94 24.36 3.04
N GLY A 81 -20.09 24.10 1.75
CA GLY A 81 -21.23 23.33 1.20
C GLY A 81 -21.30 21.88 1.72
N HIS A 82 -20.20 21.32 2.16
CA HIS A 82 -20.07 19.94 2.68
C HIS A 82 -20.01 19.88 4.20
N VAL A 83 -20.14 21.01 4.91
CA VAL A 83 -20.03 21.11 6.38
C VAL A 83 -21.35 20.71 7.03
N LEU A 84 -21.31 19.68 7.88
CA LEU A 84 -22.43 19.23 8.71
C LEU A 84 -22.59 20.09 9.97
N ALA A 85 -21.49 20.42 10.62
CA ALA A 85 -21.44 21.21 11.84
C ALA A 85 -20.29 22.21 11.83
N ILE A 86 -20.51 23.37 12.42
CA ILE A 86 -19.50 24.40 12.63
C ILE A 86 -19.20 24.46 14.13
N VAL A 87 -18.00 24.13 14.50
CA VAL A 87 -17.49 24.12 15.88
C VAL A 87 -16.67 25.38 16.09
N GLN A 88 -17.07 26.20 17.05
CA GLN A 88 -16.34 27.40 17.47
C GLN A 88 -15.67 27.13 18.80
N VAL A 89 -14.37 27.37 18.87
CA VAL A 89 -13.56 27.33 20.09
C VAL A 89 -13.17 28.77 20.40
N ASN A 90 -13.79 29.32 21.43
CA ASN A 90 -13.54 30.71 21.83
C ASN A 90 -12.16 30.86 22.51
N PRO A 91 -11.67 32.11 22.78
CA PRO A 91 -10.36 32.32 23.41
C PRO A 91 -10.17 31.63 24.76
N GLU A 92 -11.25 31.27 25.46
CA GLU A 92 -11.22 30.54 26.74
C GLU A 92 -11.31 29.03 26.56
N ALA A 93 -11.10 28.51 25.34
CA ALA A 93 -11.21 27.10 24.94
C ALA A 93 -12.62 26.48 25.19
N ARG A 94 -13.66 27.31 25.25
CA ARG A 94 -15.05 26.80 25.31
C ARG A 94 -15.56 26.51 23.92
N VAL A 95 -16.29 25.39 23.80
CA VAL A 95 -16.82 24.90 22.54
C VAL A 95 -18.30 25.26 22.37
N SER A 96 -18.66 25.84 21.25
CA SER A 96 -20.06 25.95 20.79
C SER A 96 -20.20 25.34 19.41
N VAL A 97 -21.38 24.81 19.07
CA VAL A 97 -21.65 24.18 17.79
C VAL A 97 -22.92 24.70 17.15
N THR A 98 -22.89 24.87 15.84
CA THR A 98 -24.03 25.24 15.00
C THR A 98 -24.13 24.33 13.78
N ARG A 99 -25.32 24.26 13.17
CA ARG A 99 -25.56 23.45 11.96
C ARG A 99 -24.88 24.09 10.74
N GLY A 100 -24.16 23.26 9.95
CA GLY A 100 -23.61 23.64 8.65
C GLY A 100 -24.60 23.43 7.49
N ALA A 101 -24.16 23.67 6.27
CA ALA A 101 -25.00 23.65 5.05
C ALA A 101 -25.23 22.22 4.49
N ALA A 102 -24.37 21.25 4.80
CA ALA A 102 -24.47 19.91 4.22
C ALA A 102 -25.81 19.24 4.54
N PRO A 103 -26.49 18.60 3.57
CA PRO A 103 -27.62 17.72 3.85
C PRO A 103 -27.23 16.62 4.82
N ALA A 104 -28.12 16.26 5.75
CA ALA A 104 -27.87 15.18 6.71
C ALA A 104 -28.29 13.82 6.13
N ASP A 105 -27.76 13.48 4.95
CA ASP A 105 -28.11 12.28 4.21
C ASP A 105 -27.15 11.15 4.53
N LEU A 106 -27.70 10.02 4.98
CA LEU A 106 -26.99 8.78 5.27
C LEU A 106 -27.44 7.66 4.32
N MET A 107 -26.83 6.50 4.45
CA MET A 107 -27.25 5.27 3.79
C MET A 107 -27.31 4.14 4.81
N GLN A 108 -28.26 3.24 4.65
CA GLN A 108 -28.34 2.03 5.45
C GLN A 108 -27.14 1.13 5.22
N ALA A 109 -26.62 0.52 6.29
CA ALA A 109 -25.48 -0.39 6.26
C ALA A 109 -24.23 0.21 5.59
N GLY A 110 -23.99 1.50 5.80
CA GLY A 110 -22.83 2.18 5.21
C GLY A 110 -22.50 3.50 5.88
N THR A 111 -21.33 4.03 5.53
CA THR A 111 -20.77 5.26 6.10
C THR A 111 -20.93 6.42 5.13
N ARG A 112 -21.21 7.60 5.68
CA ARG A 112 -21.09 8.89 4.99
C ARG A 112 -20.07 9.77 5.68
N LEU A 113 -19.35 10.54 4.88
CA LEU A 113 -18.36 11.50 5.35
C LEU A 113 -18.96 12.89 5.27
N PHE A 114 -18.72 13.66 6.33
CA PHE A 114 -19.12 15.07 6.41
C PHE A 114 -17.92 15.89 6.84
N LEU A 115 -17.89 17.16 6.46
CA LEU A 115 -16.93 18.10 7.01
C LEU A 115 -17.50 18.72 8.30
N VAL A 116 -16.59 18.92 9.24
CA VAL A 116 -16.78 19.79 10.42
C VAL A 116 -15.82 20.95 10.28
N LYS A 117 -16.35 22.17 10.19
CA LYS A 117 -15.56 23.41 10.17
C LYS A 117 -15.21 23.78 11.60
N VAL A 118 -13.94 23.96 11.88
CA VAL A 118 -13.45 24.39 13.19
C VAL A 118 -12.98 25.83 13.10
N ILE A 119 -13.56 26.71 13.92
CA ILE A 119 -13.15 28.09 14.11
C ILE A 119 -12.44 28.14 15.44
N ASN A 120 -11.11 28.23 15.42
CA ASN A 120 -10.24 28.09 16.59
C ASN A 120 -9.66 29.43 16.99
N GLN A 121 -10.40 30.21 17.79
CA GLN A 121 -9.94 31.49 18.28
C GLN A 121 -8.92 31.39 19.43
N ALA A 122 -8.88 30.22 20.08
CA ALA A 122 -7.92 29.95 21.17
C ALA A 122 -6.54 29.51 20.67
N GLY A 123 -6.39 29.16 19.37
CA GLY A 123 -5.14 28.62 18.82
C GLY A 123 -4.71 27.27 19.45
N ILE A 124 -5.67 26.49 19.99
CA ILE A 124 -5.36 25.22 20.66
C ILE A 124 -5.00 24.12 19.66
N THR A 125 -4.17 23.19 20.11
CA THR A 125 -3.72 22.01 19.35
C THR A 125 -4.20 20.70 19.97
N ALA A 126 -5.20 20.76 20.88
CA ALA A 126 -5.80 19.57 21.46
C ALA A 126 -6.63 18.80 20.40
N PRO A 127 -6.83 17.48 20.56
CA PRO A 127 -7.77 16.73 19.73
C PRO A 127 -9.20 17.25 19.85
N LEU A 128 -9.89 17.39 18.71
CA LEU A 128 -11.33 17.60 18.70
C LEU A 128 -12.03 16.24 18.82
N ARG A 129 -12.88 16.08 19.82
CA ARG A 129 -13.64 14.85 20.07
C ARG A 129 -15.10 15.05 19.71
N VAL A 130 -15.73 13.93 19.30
CA VAL A 130 -17.19 13.87 19.09
C VAL A 130 -17.74 12.68 19.87
N THR A 131 -18.86 12.91 20.53
CA THR A 131 -19.62 11.84 21.22
C THR A 131 -21.10 11.95 20.88
N SER A 132 -21.80 10.81 20.96
CA SER A 132 -23.26 10.76 20.76
C SER A 132 -23.86 9.60 21.57
N PRO A 133 -24.97 9.79 22.27
CA PRO A 133 -25.70 8.70 22.91
C PRO A 133 -26.18 7.62 21.93
N GLN A 134 -26.34 7.97 20.65
CA GLN A 134 -26.79 7.07 19.60
C GLN A 134 -25.64 6.34 18.88
N SER A 135 -24.38 6.52 19.35
CA SER A 135 -23.20 5.94 18.72
C SER A 135 -22.66 4.74 19.53
N ALA A 136 -22.32 3.67 18.82
CA ALA A 136 -21.46 2.59 19.28
C ALA A 136 -20.55 2.13 18.13
N PRO A 137 -19.31 1.69 18.40
CA PRO A 137 -18.42 1.19 17.35
C PRO A 137 -19.03 -0.02 16.61
N VAL A 138 -18.88 -0.07 15.29
CA VAL A 138 -19.29 -1.24 14.47
C VAL A 138 -18.36 -2.43 14.67
N SER A 139 -17.14 -2.19 15.14
CA SER A 139 -16.16 -3.22 15.51
C SER A 139 -15.48 -2.84 16.81
N VAL A 140 -15.09 -3.85 17.58
CA VAL A 140 -14.32 -3.65 18.81
C VAL A 140 -12.85 -3.93 18.50
N PRO A 141 -11.92 -2.98 18.78
CA PRO A 141 -10.50 -3.23 18.64
C PRO A 141 -10.05 -4.43 19.46
N SER A 142 -9.19 -5.28 18.91
CA SER A 142 -8.51 -6.34 19.61
C SER A 142 -7.01 -6.05 19.69
N TRP A 143 -6.32 -6.53 20.71
CA TRP A 143 -4.89 -6.32 20.93
C TRP A 143 -4.10 -7.56 20.52
N SER A 144 -3.13 -7.41 19.62
CA SER A 144 -2.36 -8.54 19.11
C SER A 144 -1.16 -8.92 19.97
N SER A 145 -0.61 -7.97 20.72
CA SER A 145 0.65 -8.13 21.44
C SER A 145 0.50 -8.53 22.90
N ASP A 146 -0.71 -8.52 23.46
CA ASP A 146 -0.93 -8.89 24.85
C ASP A 146 -1.96 -10.03 24.94
N LEU A 147 -1.54 -11.13 25.56
CA LEU A 147 -2.43 -12.27 25.87
C LEU A 147 -3.47 -11.95 26.93
N ALA A 148 -3.33 -10.82 27.64
CA ALA A 148 -4.31 -10.26 28.55
C ALA A 148 -5.27 -9.33 27.79
N ALA A 149 -5.98 -9.89 26.80
CA ALA A 149 -7.04 -9.15 26.13
C ALA A 149 -8.05 -8.63 27.14
N GLU A 150 -8.39 -7.34 27.07
CA GLU A 150 -9.57 -6.86 27.77
C GLU A 150 -10.77 -7.70 27.33
N PRO A 151 -11.68 -8.04 28.25
CA PRO A 151 -12.85 -8.83 27.88
C PRO A 151 -13.61 -8.12 26.76
N PRO A 152 -14.07 -8.86 25.74
CA PRO A 152 -14.79 -8.26 24.63
C PRO A 152 -15.97 -7.46 25.16
N HIS A 153 -16.19 -6.27 24.59
CA HIS A 153 -17.32 -5.43 24.96
C HIS A 153 -18.63 -6.21 24.80
N THR A 154 -19.35 -6.42 25.90
CA THR A 154 -20.61 -7.11 25.86
C THR A 154 -21.69 -6.19 25.28
N ILE A 155 -22.13 -6.48 24.08
CA ILE A 155 -23.25 -5.77 23.42
C ILE A 155 -24.54 -6.11 24.17
N THR A 156 -25.17 -5.12 24.77
CA THR A 156 -26.47 -5.28 25.46
C THR A 156 -27.62 -5.05 24.48
N PRO A 157 -28.86 -5.56 24.79
CA PRO A 157 -30.05 -5.24 24.00
C PRO A 157 -30.27 -3.73 23.82
N ARG A 158 -29.98 -2.95 24.83
CA ARG A 158 -30.08 -1.49 24.81
C ARG A 158 -29.10 -0.88 23.80
N ASP A 159 -27.88 -1.40 23.70
CA ASP A 159 -26.91 -0.96 22.71
C ASP A 159 -27.43 -1.18 21.28
N ILE A 160 -28.18 -2.28 21.07
CA ILE A 160 -28.80 -2.60 19.78
C ILE A 160 -29.97 -1.66 19.47
N GLU A 161 -30.81 -1.36 20.46
CA GLU A 161 -32.01 -0.54 20.27
C GLU A 161 -31.70 0.96 20.15
N GLU A 162 -30.87 1.50 21.02
CA GLU A 162 -30.61 2.94 21.12
C GLU A 162 -29.45 3.41 20.24
N ARG A 163 -28.46 2.55 19.95
CA ARG A 163 -27.23 2.88 19.22
C ARG A 163 -27.28 2.39 17.78
N TRP A 164 -27.89 3.21 16.95
CA TRP A 164 -28.09 2.92 15.52
C TRP A 164 -26.94 3.39 14.61
N ALA A 165 -26.01 4.22 15.15
CA ALA A 165 -24.91 4.81 14.42
C ALA A 165 -23.54 4.45 15.01
N ASP A 166 -22.48 4.58 14.22
CA ASP A 166 -21.10 4.71 14.67
C ASP A 166 -20.53 6.03 14.17
N ILE A 167 -20.15 6.91 15.09
CA ILE A 167 -19.76 8.30 14.80
C ILE A 167 -18.36 8.55 15.35
N SER A 168 -17.42 8.94 14.47
CA SER A 168 -16.05 9.25 14.84
C SER A 168 -15.42 10.23 13.87
N PHE A 169 -14.35 10.91 14.28
CA PHE A 169 -13.49 11.63 13.34
C PHE A 169 -12.55 10.67 12.61
N PHE A 170 -12.15 11.06 11.39
CA PHE A 170 -11.01 10.46 10.71
C PHE A 170 -9.75 11.25 11.11
N ASP A 171 -8.83 10.58 11.78
CA ASP A 171 -7.63 11.15 12.40
C ASP A 171 -6.32 10.50 11.95
N LYS A 172 -6.38 9.71 10.85
CA LYS A 172 -5.21 9.07 10.24
C LYS A 172 -4.59 9.96 9.14
N PRO A 173 -3.33 9.74 8.75
CA PRO A 173 -2.73 10.46 7.63
C PRO A 173 -3.61 10.45 6.37
N PRO A 174 -3.68 11.57 5.61
CA PRO A 174 -2.87 12.79 5.73
C PRO A 174 -3.32 13.79 6.82
N LEU A 175 -4.36 13.47 7.59
CA LEU A 175 -4.83 14.24 8.74
C LEU A 175 -4.12 13.78 10.02
N ALA A 176 -4.26 14.56 11.09
CA ALA A 176 -3.75 14.25 12.42
C ALA A 176 -4.89 14.33 13.44
N GLU A 177 -4.78 13.63 14.57
CA GLU A 177 -5.78 13.66 15.64
C GLU A 177 -5.93 15.09 16.22
N ALA A 178 -4.81 15.76 16.47
CA ALA A 178 -4.77 17.09 17.04
C ALA A 178 -5.19 18.19 16.05
N LEU A 179 -5.83 19.24 16.54
CA LEU A 179 -6.04 20.47 15.79
C LEU A 179 -4.69 21.13 15.47
N SER A 180 -4.61 21.85 14.35
CA SER A 180 -3.37 22.47 13.88
C SER A 180 -3.04 23.78 14.59
N GLY A 181 -3.98 24.37 15.33
CA GLY A 181 -3.84 25.68 15.96
C GLY A 181 -4.15 26.88 15.06
N VAL A 182 -4.43 26.65 13.76
CA VAL A 182 -4.85 27.73 12.85
C VAL A 182 -6.27 28.19 13.13
N SER A 183 -6.59 29.42 12.71
CA SER A 183 -7.90 30.04 13.00
C SER A 183 -9.09 29.33 12.36
N VAL A 184 -8.88 28.68 11.20
CA VAL A 184 -9.92 27.90 10.50
C VAL A 184 -9.31 26.64 9.93
N GLU A 185 -9.89 25.48 10.26
CA GLU A 185 -9.56 24.19 9.65
C GLU A 185 -10.81 23.33 9.48
N TYR A 186 -10.68 22.24 8.71
CA TYR A 186 -11.76 21.26 8.52
C TYR A 186 -11.33 19.90 9.02
N ARG A 187 -12.30 19.16 9.60
CA ARG A 187 -12.14 17.78 10.05
C ARG A 187 -13.17 16.90 9.32
N ILE A 188 -12.85 15.62 9.11
CA ILE A 188 -13.76 14.67 8.48
C ILE A 188 -14.48 13.87 9.57
N LEU A 189 -15.80 13.99 9.63
CA LEU A 189 -16.68 13.23 10.48
C LEU A 189 -17.25 12.04 9.70
N GLN A 190 -17.03 10.83 10.22
CA GLN A 190 -17.51 9.58 9.68
C GLN A 190 -18.76 9.15 10.43
N ILE A 191 -19.85 8.93 9.73
CA ILE A 191 -21.13 8.46 10.32
C ILE A 191 -21.58 7.22 9.57
N TYR A 192 -21.45 6.06 10.22
CA TYR A 192 -22.09 4.83 9.77
C TYR A 192 -23.51 4.78 10.27
N SER A 193 -24.46 4.31 9.45
CA SER A 193 -25.85 4.04 9.87
C SER A 193 -26.19 2.57 9.66
N ARG A 194 -26.63 1.92 10.73
CA ARG A 194 -27.20 0.57 10.67
C ARG A 194 -28.57 0.56 9.99
N ASP A 195 -29.37 1.56 10.29
CA ASP A 195 -30.80 1.61 9.97
C ASP A 195 -31.09 2.55 8.79
N ALA A 196 -32.21 2.30 8.13
CA ALA A 196 -32.81 3.21 7.14
C ALA A 196 -33.84 4.16 7.79
N GLY A 197 -34.26 5.18 7.01
CA GLY A 197 -35.31 6.12 7.40
C GLY A 197 -34.80 7.31 8.19
N HIS A 198 -35.71 8.03 8.84
CA HIS A 198 -35.35 9.18 9.66
C HIS A 198 -34.77 8.73 11.00
N ARG A 199 -33.61 9.26 11.33
CA ARG A 199 -32.88 8.95 12.57
C ARG A 199 -32.38 10.23 13.20
N ALA A 200 -32.64 10.43 14.48
CA ALA A 200 -32.12 11.56 15.23
C ALA A 200 -30.89 11.16 16.04
N ALA A 201 -29.85 11.99 15.99
CA ALA A 201 -28.69 11.88 16.86
C ALA A 201 -28.32 13.23 17.45
N GLU A 202 -27.84 13.21 18.69
CA GLU A 202 -27.26 14.37 19.34
C GLU A 202 -25.73 14.25 19.23
N LEU A 203 -25.09 15.21 18.56
CA LEU A 203 -23.64 15.27 18.41
C LEU A 203 -23.07 16.27 19.40
N LYS A 204 -22.22 15.82 20.29
CA LYS A 204 -21.50 16.67 21.27
C LYS A 204 -20.03 16.73 20.90
N PHE A 205 -19.51 17.96 20.87
CA PHE A 205 -18.09 18.23 20.54
C PHE A 205 -17.36 18.78 21.77
N ASP A 206 -16.12 18.36 21.96
CA ASP A 206 -15.23 18.88 22.99
C ASP A 206 -13.75 18.84 22.57
N VAL A 207 -12.91 19.60 23.26
CA VAL A 207 -11.47 19.65 23.06
C VAL A 207 -10.69 19.20 24.31
N GLY A 208 -11.36 18.48 25.20
CA GLY A 208 -10.78 17.95 26.43
C GLY A 208 -10.40 19.02 27.47
N GLN A 209 -10.78 20.27 27.25
CA GLN A 209 -10.52 21.42 28.15
C GLN A 209 -11.80 22.25 28.30
N GLY A 210 -11.90 22.93 29.43
CA GLY A 210 -12.97 23.86 29.71
C GLY A 210 -14.09 23.32 30.62
N THR A 211 -14.77 24.25 31.32
CA THR A 211 -15.95 23.97 32.15
C THR A 211 -17.20 24.06 31.28
N ALA A 212 -18.14 23.15 31.50
CA ALA A 212 -19.46 23.27 30.91
C ALA A 212 -20.14 24.55 31.45
N ASP A 213 -20.52 25.44 30.55
CA ASP A 213 -21.28 26.65 30.86
C ASP A 213 -22.65 26.58 30.17
N LEU A 214 -23.70 26.98 30.87
CA LEU A 214 -25.07 26.97 30.35
C LEU A 214 -25.29 27.85 29.10
N ALA A 215 -24.37 28.77 28.83
CA ALA A 215 -24.43 29.66 27.66
C ALA A 215 -23.76 29.10 26.40
N PHE A 216 -22.92 28.08 26.53
CA PHE A 216 -22.19 27.45 25.41
C PHE A 216 -22.72 26.04 25.17
N ARG A 217 -23.53 25.85 24.12
CA ARG A 217 -23.99 24.53 23.72
C ARG A 217 -22.95 23.85 22.85
N SER A 218 -22.29 22.86 23.39
CA SER A 218 -21.36 21.98 22.68
C SER A 218 -22.04 20.80 21.99
N ASP A 219 -23.36 20.71 22.10
CA ASP A 219 -24.21 19.66 21.55
C ASP A 219 -25.19 20.22 20.50
N ILE A 220 -25.48 19.41 19.47
CA ILE A 220 -26.43 19.74 18.43
C ILE A 220 -27.27 18.52 18.04
N PRO A 221 -28.60 18.61 18.10
CA PRO A 221 -29.47 17.55 17.57
C PRO A 221 -29.54 17.68 16.05
N ILE A 222 -29.36 16.53 15.35
CA ILE A 222 -29.50 16.45 13.90
C ILE A 222 -30.43 15.30 13.56
N VAL A 223 -31.40 15.56 12.69
CA VAL A 223 -32.23 14.53 12.08
C VAL A 223 -31.61 14.13 10.76
N PHE A 224 -31.18 12.90 10.67
CA PHE A 224 -30.59 12.30 9.46
C PHE A 224 -31.69 11.59 8.66
N THR A 225 -31.50 11.52 7.34
CA THR A 225 -32.28 10.68 6.43
C THR A 225 -31.39 9.59 5.86
N ALA A 226 -31.55 8.37 6.35
CA ALA A 226 -30.77 7.24 5.87
C ALA A 226 -31.53 6.53 4.73
N ALA A 227 -31.00 6.59 3.51
CA ALA A 227 -31.56 5.89 2.35
C ALA A 227 -31.54 4.38 2.56
N PRO A 228 -32.61 3.63 2.27
CA PRO A 228 -32.59 2.19 2.34
C PRO A 228 -31.63 1.60 1.30
N ALA A 229 -31.02 0.47 1.63
CA ALA A 229 -30.10 -0.23 0.74
C ALA A 229 -30.64 -1.63 0.39
N ARG A 230 -30.32 -2.10 -0.82
CA ARG A 230 -30.71 -3.40 -1.36
C ARG A 230 -29.48 -4.27 -1.57
N ARG A 231 -29.63 -5.57 -1.35
CA ARG A 231 -28.60 -6.54 -1.74
C ARG A 231 -28.78 -6.85 -3.23
N ILE A 232 -27.79 -6.51 -4.03
CA ILE A 232 -27.72 -6.78 -5.47
C ILE A 232 -26.78 -7.96 -5.68
N GLY A 233 -27.30 -9.04 -6.29
CA GLY A 233 -26.53 -10.24 -6.61
C GLY A 233 -25.49 -9.97 -7.70
N VAL A 234 -24.37 -10.69 -7.64
CA VAL A 234 -23.31 -10.60 -8.64
C VAL A 234 -23.07 -12.00 -9.21
N ARG A 235 -23.27 -12.14 -10.51
CA ARG A 235 -22.87 -13.36 -11.26
C ARG A 235 -21.50 -13.11 -11.86
N VAL A 236 -20.56 -14.01 -11.58
CA VAL A 236 -19.17 -13.88 -12.05
C VAL A 236 -18.76 -15.13 -12.81
N GLU A 237 -18.47 -14.96 -14.10
CA GLU A 237 -17.96 -16.01 -14.97
C GLU A 237 -16.55 -15.69 -15.46
N ASP A 238 -15.69 -16.70 -15.53
CA ASP A 238 -14.39 -16.62 -16.20
C ASP A 238 -14.58 -16.68 -17.75
N GLU A 239 -13.47 -16.59 -18.49
CA GLU A 239 -13.44 -16.66 -19.96
C GLU A 239 -13.99 -17.99 -20.53
N ARG A 240 -14.09 -19.05 -19.68
CA ARG A 240 -14.61 -20.39 -20.02
C ARG A 240 -16.05 -20.58 -19.56
N GLY A 241 -16.69 -19.54 -18.99
CA GLY A 241 -18.06 -19.61 -18.48
C GLY A 241 -18.18 -20.36 -17.14
N ARG A 242 -17.09 -20.52 -16.40
CA ARG A 242 -17.11 -21.15 -15.06
C ARG A 242 -17.30 -20.10 -13.98
N ALA A 243 -18.04 -20.45 -12.93
CA ALA A 243 -18.18 -19.62 -11.74
C ALA A 243 -16.81 -19.19 -11.20
N SER A 244 -16.66 -17.91 -10.87
CA SER A 244 -15.39 -17.31 -10.56
C SER A 244 -15.49 -16.22 -9.50
N ILE A 245 -14.41 -15.50 -9.25
CA ILE A 245 -14.32 -14.32 -8.39
C ILE A 245 -13.82 -13.13 -9.21
N ALA A 246 -14.40 -11.95 -8.98
CA ALA A 246 -14.00 -10.71 -9.62
C ALA A 246 -13.65 -9.65 -8.58
N ARG A 247 -12.67 -8.83 -8.91
CA ARG A 247 -12.47 -7.51 -8.32
C ARG A 247 -13.52 -6.56 -8.91
N LEU A 248 -14.23 -5.82 -8.07
CA LEU A 248 -15.27 -4.89 -8.46
C LEU A 248 -15.02 -3.52 -7.84
N ILE A 249 -15.18 -2.46 -8.63
CA ILE A 249 -15.25 -1.08 -8.14
C ILE A 249 -16.59 -0.52 -8.56
N VAL A 250 -17.41 -0.11 -7.60
CA VAL A 250 -18.73 0.45 -7.85
C VAL A 250 -18.74 1.92 -7.47
N ARG A 251 -19.09 2.81 -8.40
CA ARG A 251 -19.17 4.25 -8.17
C ARG A 251 -20.51 4.82 -8.60
N ASP A 252 -21.02 5.80 -7.87
CA ASP A 252 -22.15 6.60 -8.30
C ASP A 252 -21.71 7.78 -9.19
N ASN A 253 -22.68 8.59 -9.63
CA ASN A 253 -22.44 9.75 -10.49
C ASN A 253 -21.61 10.87 -9.82
N ALA A 254 -21.49 10.84 -8.49
CA ALA A 254 -20.61 11.74 -7.73
C ALA A 254 -19.23 11.12 -7.46
N SER A 255 -18.90 10.01 -8.14
CA SER A 255 -17.66 9.23 -7.97
C SER A 255 -17.47 8.60 -6.59
N ARG A 256 -18.50 8.55 -5.75
CA ARG A 256 -18.44 7.90 -4.45
C ARG A 256 -18.38 6.38 -4.62
N VAL A 257 -17.50 5.75 -3.85
CA VAL A 257 -17.25 4.30 -3.89
C VAL A 257 -18.27 3.54 -3.02
N TYR A 258 -18.73 2.39 -3.52
CA TYR A 258 -19.67 1.51 -2.83
C TYR A 258 -19.20 0.04 -2.78
N PRO A 259 -19.44 -0.68 -1.68
CA PRO A 259 -19.85 -0.15 -0.38
C PRO A 259 -18.92 0.97 0.09
N ALA A 260 -19.42 1.90 0.92
CA ALA A 260 -18.59 2.99 1.41
C ALA A 260 -17.30 2.43 2.05
N MET A 261 -16.12 3.02 1.73
CA MET A 261 -14.84 2.47 2.17
C MET A 261 -14.65 2.58 3.67
N SER A 262 -14.96 3.74 4.24
CA SER A 262 -14.83 3.98 5.68
C SER A 262 -15.66 2.97 6.49
N LYS A 263 -15.05 2.44 7.54
CA LYS A 263 -15.65 1.46 8.46
C LYS A 263 -16.14 0.15 7.78
N ARG A 264 -15.57 -0.21 6.64
CA ARG A 264 -15.77 -1.56 6.07
C ARG A 264 -15.27 -2.63 7.02
N LEU A 265 -15.97 -3.74 7.05
CA LEU A 265 -15.57 -4.96 7.75
C LEU A 265 -15.19 -6.04 6.74
N ALA A 266 -14.33 -6.97 7.16
CA ALA A 266 -13.99 -8.13 6.34
C ALA A 266 -15.25 -8.81 5.77
N PRO A 267 -15.18 -9.34 4.54
CA PRO A 267 -13.98 -9.51 3.71
C PRO A 267 -13.54 -8.26 2.94
N ASP A 268 -14.24 -7.14 3.08
CA ASP A 268 -13.96 -5.88 2.39
C ASP A 268 -13.04 -5.01 3.25
N LEU A 269 -11.98 -4.47 2.64
CA LEU A 269 -11.00 -3.67 3.37
C LEU A 269 -11.33 -2.17 3.29
N PRO A 270 -11.14 -1.40 4.39
CA PRO A 270 -11.56 0.01 4.44
C PRO A 270 -10.64 0.97 3.67
N PHE A 271 -9.46 0.51 3.24
CA PHE A 271 -8.48 1.32 2.53
C PHE A 271 -8.42 1.02 1.02
N GLN A 272 -9.25 0.09 0.52
CA GLN A 272 -9.34 -0.26 -0.90
C GLN A 272 -10.62 0.28 -1.53
N ALA A 273 -10.55 0.82 -2.76
CA ALA A 273 -11.75 1.17 -3.51
C ALA A 273 -12.55 -0.07 -3.93
N GLN A 274 -11.85 -1.15 -4.29
CA GLN A 274 -12.46 -2.39 -4.76
C GLN A 274 -13.02 -3.26 -3.62
N VAL A 275 -13.88 -4.17 -4.04
CA VAL A 275 -14.33 -5.33 -3.27
C VAL A 275 -14.22 -6.58 -4.16
N TYR A 276 -14.07 -7.75 -3.53
CA TYR A 276 -13.99 -9.03 -4.25
C TYR A 276 -15.27 -9.82 -4.02
N ARG A 277 -15.90 -10.29 -5.11
CA ARG A 277 -17.14 -11.08 -5.04
C ARG A 277 -17.02 -12.34 -5.86
N SER A 278 -17.32 -13.47 -5.23
CA SER A 278 -17.52 -14.74 -5.92
C SER A 278 -18.88 -14.78 -6.60
N ASP A 279 -19.04 -15.66 -7.58
CA ASP A 279 -20.32 -15.91 -8.23
C ASP A 279 -21.43 -16.20 -7.20
N GLY A 280 -22.57 -15.52 -7.31
CA GLY A 280 -23.71 -15.63 -6.40
C GLY A 280 -23.63 -14.78 -5.13
N GLU A 281 -22.51 -14.13 -4.87
CA GLU A 281 -22.42 -13.16 -3.76
C GLU A 281 -23.13 -11.86 -4.12
N GLY A 282 -23.19 -10.90 -3.19
CA GLY A 282 -23.89 -9.64 -3.39
C GLY A 282 -23.16 -8.43 -2.85
N ILE A 283 -23.62 -7.28 -3.30
CA ILE A 283 -23.20 -5.96 -2.82
C ILE A 283 -24.45 -5.21 -2.33
N VAL A 284 -24.31 -4.52 -1.21
CA VAL A 284 -25.40 -3.70 -0.64
C VAL A 284 -25.28 -2.29 -1.19
N LEU A 285 -26.31 -1.84 -1.94
CA LEU A 285 -26.36 -0.55 -2.61
C LEU A 285 -27.67 0.19 -2.32
N PRO A 286 -27.64 1.49 -2.02
CA PRO A 286 -28.84 2.34 -2.06
C PRO A 286 -29.46 2.41 -3.46
N ASP A 287 -30.71 2.83 -3.55
CA ASP A 287 -31.34 3.13 -4.83
C ASP A 287 -30.55 4.22 -5.55
N GLY A 288 -30.23 4.00 -6.83
CA GLY A 288 -29.39 4.92 -7.60
C GLY A 288 -28.85 4.36 -8.91
N LYS A 289 -28.02 5.16 -9.59
CA LYS A 289 -27.27 4.75 -10.79
C LYS A 289 -25.81 4.59 -10.44
N TYR A 290 -25.21 3.54 -10.93
CA TYR A 290 -23.83 3.16 -10.62
C TYR A 290 -23.08 2.73 -11.87
N THR A 291 -21.80 3.07 -11.92
CA THR A 291 -20.84 2.47 -12.82
C THR A 291 -20.11 1.35 -12.06
N VAL A 292 -20.17 0.16 -12.60
CA VAL A 292 -19.43 -1.02 -12.10
C VAL A 292 -18.28 -1.28 -13.02
N GLU A 293 -17.07 -1.27 -12.47
CA GLU A 293 -15.83 -1.70 -13.12
C GLU A 293 -15.43 -3.05 -12.53
N TRP A 294 -14.92 -3.98 -13.38
CA TRP A 294 -14.46 -5.29 -12.91
C TRP A 294 -13.22 -5.77 -13.63
N SER A 295 -12.45 -6.61 -12.95
CA SER A 295 -11.28 -7.31 -13.50
C SER A 295 -10.98 -8.57 -12.70
N GLY A 296 -10.10 -9.45 -13.22
CA GLY A 296 -9.52 -10.63 -12.56
C GLY A 296 -8.02 -10.50 -12.30
N GLY A 297 -7.53 -9.27 -12.09
CA GLY A 297 -6.08 -9.00 -11.94
C GLY A 297 -5.41 -8.52 -13.23
N PRO A 298 -4.09 -8.37 -13.26
CA PRO A 298 -3.37 -7.70 -14.34
C PRO A 298 -3.37 -8.48 -15.67
N ASP A 299 -3.57 -9.80 -15.65
CA ASP A 299 -3.66 -10.66 -16.83
C ASP A 299 -5.04 -10.56 -17.52
N TYR A 300 -5.96 -9.76 -16.96
CA TYR A 300 -7.34 -9.59 -17.46
C TYR A 300 -7.63 -8.17 -17.90
N LEU A 301 -8.55 -8.06 -18.85
CA LEU A 301 -9.10 -6.78 -19.28
C LEU A 301 -10.02 -6.22 -18.19
N THR A 302 -10.06 -4.90 -18.11
CA THR A 302 -11.05 -4.19 -17.29
C THR A 302 -12.34 -4.05 -18.07
N GLY A 303 -13.44 -4.58 -17.52
CA GLY A 303 -14.79 -4.35 -18.04
C GLY A 303 -15.50 -3.23 -17.27
N THR A 304 -16.43 -2.56 -17.91
CA THR A 304 -17.23 -1.48 -17.30
C THR A 304 -18.68 -1.56 -17.73
N ARG A 305 -19.62 -1.28 -16.81
CA ARG A 305 -21.05 -1.28 -17.07
C ARG A 305 -21.79 -0.32 -16.16
N GLU A 306 -22.84 0.32 -16.67
CA GLU A 306 -23.80 1.05 -15.86
C GLU A 306 -24.93 0.12 -15.38
N ILE A 307 -25.31 0.26 -14.12
CA ILE A 307 -26.45 -0.41 -13.51
C ILE A 307 -27.36 0.61 -12.82
N THR A 308 -28.64 0.30 -12.74
CA THR A 308 -29.61 1.06 -11.95
C THR A 308 -30.17 0.16 -10.86
N VAL A 309 -30.15 0.65 -9.61
CA VAL A 309 -30.70 -0.03 -8.44
C VAL A 309 -31.95 0.71 -8.00
N GLY A 310 -33.04 -0.01 -7.75
CA GLY A 310 -34.29 0.57 -7.30
C GLY A 310 -35.51 -0.32 -7.53
N PRO A 311 -36.70 0.12 -7.14
CA PRO A 311 -37.93 -0.63 -7.36
C PRO A 311 -38.14 -0.97 -8.83
N GLY A 312 -38.40 -2.25 -9.12
CA GLY A 312 -38.63 -2.74 -10.48
C GLY A 312 -37.39 -2.90 -11.34
N GLN A 313 -36.19 -2.67 -10.80
CA GLN A 313 -34.92 -2.97 -11.46
C GLN A 313 -34.47 -4.40 -11.10
N PRO A 314 -33.59 -5.03 -11.92
CA PRO A 314 -32.98 -6.32 -11.57
C PRO A 314 -32.23 -6.26 -10.25
N ASP A 315 -32.41 -7.29 -9.43
CA ASP A 315 -31.68 -7.48 -8.17
C ASP A 315 -30.35 -8.24 -8.37
N GLU A 316 -29.92 -8.42 -9.62
CA GLU A 316 -28.68 -9.11 -10.00
C GLU A 316 -28.07 -8.49 -11.25
N PHE A 317 -26.74 -8.50 -11.33
CA PHE A 317 -26.00 -8.23 -12.58
C PHE A 317 -24.91 -9.26 -12.81
N ALA A 318 -24.57 -9.51 -14.07
CA ALA A 318 -23.52 -10.44 -14.46
C ALA A 318 -22.29 -9.72 -14.98
N VAL A 319 -21.12 -10.23 -14.63
CA VAL A 319 -19.81 -9.83 -15.15
C VAL A 319 -19.10 -11.06 -15.73
N ARG A 320 -18.43 -10.87 -16.85
CA ARG A 320 -17.60 -11.88 -17.47
C ARG A 320 -16.16 -11.37 -17.52
N LEU A 321 -15.25 -12.19 -17.03
CA LEU A 321 -13.82 -11.90 -17.05
C LEU A 321 -13.25 -12.26 -18.43
N GLU A 322 -12.44 -11.37 -19.00
CA GLU A 322 -11.76 -11.56 -20.28
C GLU A 322 -10.26 -11.49 -20.05
N ARG A 323 -9.54 -12.56 -20.40
CA ARG A 323 -8.10 -12.66 -20.24
C ARG A 323 -7.38 -12.19 -21.50
N TRP A 324 -6.36 -11.31 -21.35
CA TRP A 324 -5.52 -10.93 -22.49
C TRP A 324 -4.27 -11.81 -22.61
N ILE A 325 -3.80 -12.41 -21.48
CA ILE A 325 -2.68 -13.36 -21.47
C ILE A 325 -2.93 -14.44 -20.42
N ASP A 326 -2.42 -15.63 -20.67
CA ASP A 326 -2.43 -16.77 -19.71
C ASP A 326 -0.99 -17.30 -19.53
N PRO A 327 -0.19 -16.69 -18.63
CA PRO A 327 1.16 -17.17 -18.36
C PRO A 327 1.18 -18.60 -17.81
N ALA A 328 0.16 -18.99 -17.01
CA ALA A 328 0.06 -20.34 -16.43
C ALA A 328 -0.12 -21.42 -17.50
N ALA A 329 -0.79 -21.14 -18.62
CA ALA A 329 -0.86 -22.06 -19.76
C ALA A 329 0.50 -22.30 -20.43
N ARG A 330 1.49 -21.44 -20.13
CA ARG A 330 2.88 -21.55 -20.54
C ARG A 330 3.80 -22.01 -19.40
N HIS A 331 3.21 -22.55 -18.32
CA HIS A 331 3.91 -22.98 -17.11
C HIS A 331 4.62 -21.84 -16.32
N TRP A 332 4.21 -20.57 -16.53
CA TRP A 332 4.67 -19.44 -15.75
C TRP A 332 3.61 -19.06 -14.71
N TYR A 333 3.89 -19.34 -13.45
CA TYR A 333 2.95 -19.15 -12.34
C TYR A 333 3.34 -17.93 -11.52
N SER A 334 2.35 -17.05 -11.29
CA SER A 334 2.53 -15.82 -10.53
C SER A 334 2.50 -16.08 -9.03
N GLY A 335 3.30 -15.32 -8.27
CA GLY A 335 3.25 -15.33 -6.81
C GLY A 335 3.61 -13.97 -6.24
N ASP A 336 2.99 -13.63 -5.12
CA ASP A 336 3.37 -12.54 -4.25
C ASP A 336 3.82 -13.14 -2.92
N HIS A 337 5.09 -12.95 -2.59
CA HIS A 337 5.66 -13.56 -1.39
C HIS A 337 5.65 -12.64 -0.17
N HIS A 338 5.06 -11.45 -0.28
CA HIS A 338 5.03 -10.50 0.81
C HIS A 338 3.67 -9.84 0.94
N VAL A 339 2.80 -10.49 1.70
CA VAL A 339 1.42 -10.03 1.96
C VAL A 339 1.15 -10.08 3.46
N HIS A 340 0.66 -8.98 4.03
CA HIS A 340 0.23 -8.93 5.42
C HIS A 340 -1.29 -8.96 5.52
N ALA A 341 -1.81 -9.96 6.19
CA ALA A 341 -3.24 -10.06 6.50
C ALA A 341 -3.62 -9.33 7.81
N ALA A 342 -2.65 -8.85 8.57
CA ALA A 342 -2.85 -8.09 9.81
C ALA A 342 -1.59 -7.29 10.19
N GLY A 343 -1.75 -6.35 11.11
CA GLY A 343 -0.64 -5.64 11.77
C GLY A 343 -0.19 -4.33 11.12
N CYS A 344 -0.58 -4.06 9.88
CA CYS A 344 -0.24 -2.80 9.22
C CYS A 344 -1.15 -1.65 9.70
N SER A 345 -0.64 -0.41 9.62
CA SER A 345 -1.38 0.80 10.00
C SER A 345 -2.67 1.04 9.21
N HIS A 346 -2.84 0.37 8.08
CA HIS A 346 -4.06 0.39 7.27
C HIS A 346 -5.23 -0.34 7.95
N TYR A 347 -4.97 -1.36 8.78
CA TYR A 347 -5.97 -2.00 9.61
C TYR A 347 -6.21 -1.13 10.86
N GLN A 348 -7.47 -1.06 11.33
CA GLN A 348 -7.76 -0.38 12.60
C GLN A 348 -7.16 -1.13 13.78
N ASP A 349 -7.09 -2.44 13.63
CA ASP A 349 -6.57 -3.36 14.62
C ASP A 349 -5.74 -4.45 13.90
N PRO A 350 -4.59 -4.86 14.42
CA PRO A 350 -3.76 -5.91 13.84
C PRO A 350 -4.47 -7.24 13.60
N THR A 351 -5.54 -7.51 14.33
CA THR A 351 -6.29 -8.77 14.27
C THR A 351 -7.64 -8.63 13.58
N GLN A 352 -8.02 -7.42 13.18
CA GLN A 352 -9.37 -7.10 12.76
C GLN A 352 -9.74 -7.76 11.43
N GLY A 353 -10.49 -8.85 11.51
CA GLY A 353 -11.32 -9.41 10.46
C GLY A 353 -10.60 -9.90 9.21
N VAL A 354 -9.25 -10.04 9.24
CA VAL A 354 -8.47 -10.46 8.08
C VAL A 354 -7.87 -11.83 8.32
N GLY A 355 -8.75 -12.79 8.45
CA GLY A 355 -8.39 -14.21 8.56
C GLY A 355 -8.06 -14.83 7.20
N PRO A 356 -7.68 -16.12 7.19
CA PRO A 356 -7.38 -16.83 5.96
C PRO A 356 -8.54 -16.86 4.94
N ASP A 357 -9.79 -16.91 5.40
CA ASP A 357 -10.97 -16.86 4.53
C ASP A 357 -11.16 -15.53 3.81
N ASP A 358 -10.67 -14.45 4.41
CA ASP A 358 -10.78 -13.11 3.84
C ASP A 358 -9.62 -12.82 2.89
N ILE A 359 -8.37 -13.11 3.29
CA ILE A 359 -7.21 -12.81 2.47
C ILE A 359 -7.15 -13.67 1.19
N VAL A 360 -7.65 -14.92 1.24
CA VAL A 360 -7.71 -15.79 0.07
C VAL A 360 -8.53 -15.18 -1.07
N ARG A 361 -9.54 -14.36 -0.76
CA ARG A 361 -10.34 -13.65 -1.76
C ARG A 361 -9.52 -12.63 -2.54
N GLN A 362 -8.61 -11.93 -1.86
CA GLN A 362 -7.69 -10.99 -2.48
C GLN A 362 -6.75 -11.73 -3.46
N VAL A 363 -6.15 -12.84 -3.02
CA VAL A 363 -5.24 -13.69 -3.81
C VAL A 363 -5.94 -14.24 -5.04
N LEU A 364 -7.14 -14.80 -4.87
CA LEU A 364 -7.95 -15.34 -5.97
C LEU A 364 -8.45 -14.26 -6.93
N GLY A 365 -8.87 -13.12 -6.41
CA GLY A 365 -9.40 -12.01 -7.20
C GLY A 365 -8.35 -11.32 -8.06
N GLU A 366 -7.07 -11.34 -7.63
CA GLU A 366 -5.92 -10.86 -8.40
C GLU A 366 -5.19 -11.96 -9.18
N ARG A 367 -5.75 -13.17 -9.21
CA ARG A 367 -5.23 -14.32 -9.96
C ARG A 367 -3.79 -14.69 -9.64
N LEU A 368 -3.38 -14.53 -8.41
CA LEU A 368 -2.12 -15.08 -7.95
C LEU A 368 -2.21 -16.59 -7.83
N ASN A 369 -1.22 -17.30 -8.35
CA ASN A 369 -1.09 -18.75 -8.15
C ASN A 369 -0.46 -19.07 -6.78
N ILE A 370 0.34 -18.14 -6.23
CA ILE A 370 0.94 -18.25 -4.90
C ILE A 370 0.61 -16.98 -4.12
N GLY A 371 0.02 -17.14 -2.93
CA GLY A 371 -0.11 -16.10 -1.92
C GLY A 371 0.66 -16.51 -0.67
N SER A 372 1.74 -15.79 -0.36
CA SER A 372 2.51 -16.01 0.85
C SER A 372 2.16 -14.93 1.88
N ILE A 373 1.51 -15.35 2.95
CA ILE A 373 1.05 -14.44 4.01
C ILE A 373 2.11 -14.42 5.10
N LEU A 374 2.69 -13.26 5.35
CA LEU A 374 3.78 -13.15 6.30
C LEU A 374 3.29 -12.68 7.67
N THR A 375 3.59 -13.49 8.67
CA THR A 375 3.54 -13.08 10.07
C THR A 375 4.67 -12.09 10.31
N TRP A 376 4.45 -11.03 11.09
CA TRP A 376 5.45 -10.03 11.40
C TRP A 376 5.26 -9.43 12.79
N GLY A 377 6.21 -8.66 13.31
CA GLY A 377 6.27 -8.22 14.69
C GLY A 377 4.96 -7.65 15.27
N PRO A 378 4.31 -6.66 14.63
CA PRO A 378 3.07 -6.08 15.16
C PRO A 378 1.90 -7.05 15.30
N CYS A 379 1.89 -8.18 14.60
CA CYS A 379 0.83 -9.19 14.69
C CYS A 379 1.34 -10.61 14.92
N TYR A 380 2.61 -10.78 15.31
CA TYR A 380 3.28 -12.08 15.40
C TYR A 380 2.49 -13.10 16.21
N TYR A 381 2.09 -12.76 17.45
CA TYR A 381 1.41 -13.70 18.34
C TYR A 381 -0.01 -14.04 17.87
N HIS A 382 -0.67 -13.12 17.19
CA HIS A 382 -2.00 -13.37 16.62
C HIS A 382 -1.91 -14.22 15.35
N GLN A 383 -1.12 -13.80 14.34
CA GLN A 383 -1.07 -14.50 13.06
C GLN A 383 -0.37 -15.86 13.12
N LYS A 384 0.51 -16.06 14.06
CA LYS A 384 1.16 -17.36 14.31
C LYS A 384 0.18 -18.51 14.45
N GLN A 385 -1.06 -18.30 14.92
CA GLN A 385 -2.09 -19.34 14.99
C GLN A 385 -2.44 -19.96 13.62
N PHE A 386 -2.19 -19.25 12.52
CA PHE A 386 -2.46 -19.71 11.16
C PHE A 386 -1.24 -20.40 10.52
N PHE A 387 -0.07 -20.30 11.13
CA PHE A 387 1.12 -20.98 10.64
C PHE A 387 1.07 -22.48 10.95
N SER A 388 1.31 -23.28 9.92
CA SER A 388 1.31 -24.75 10.04
C SER A 388 2.56 -25.42 9.49
N GLY A 389 3.47 -24.65 8.87
CA GLY A 389 4.62 -25.16 8.11
C GLY A 389 4.22 -25.91 6.83
N LYS A 390 2.98 -25.77 6.37
CA LYS A 390 2.41 -26.45 5.19
C LYS A 390 1.51 -25.47 4.43
N ASP A 391 1.09 -25.87 3.22
CA ASP A 391 0.05 -25.16 2.47
C ASP A 391 -1.24 -25.09 3.32
N ASP A 392 -1.87 -23.91 3.32
CA ASP A 392 -3.16 -23.70 3.98
C ASP A 392 -4.25 -24.57 3.31
N GLU A 393 -5.24 -25.01 4.07
CA GLU A 393 -6.34 -25.89 3.61
C GLU A 393 -7.19 -25.27 2.49
N ARG A 394 -7.14 -23.93 2.32
CA ARG A 394 -7.82 -23.19 1.25
C ARG A 394 -7.09 -23.26 -0.08
N SER A 395 -5.92 -23.87 -0.12
CA SER A 395 -5.15 -24.08 -1.35
C SER A 395 -5.92 -24.96 -2.32
N THR A 396 -5.87 -24.62 -3.60
CA THR A 396 -6.53 -25.35 -4.69
C THR A 396 -5.50 -25.91 -5.67
N ALA A 397 -5.97 -26.52 -6.76
CA ALA A 397 -5.10 -26.95 -7.86
C ALA A 397 -4.37 -25.73 -8.50
N ASP A 398 -5.05 -24.59 -8.61
CA ASP A 398 -4.60 -23.42 -9.36
C ASP A 398 -4.03 -22.29 -8.45
N MET A 399 -4.11 -22.46 -7.11
CA MET A 399 -3.62 -21.49 -6.14
C MET A 399 -3.13 -22.18 -4.87
N LYS A 400 -1.98 -21.72 -4.35
CA LYS A 400 -1.42 -22.14 -3.05
C LYS A 400 -1.34 -20.93 -2.11
N LEU A 401 -1.89 -21.10 -0.91
CA LEU A 401 -1.80 -20.15 0.18
C LEU A 401 -0.91 -20.74 1.28
N ARG A 402 0.01 -19.95 1.82
CA ARG A 402 0.85 -20.37 2.94
C ARG A 402 1.18 -19.21 3.84
N TYR A 403 1.26 -19.49 5.15
CA TYR A 403 1.72 -18.55 6.16
C TYR A 403 3.20 -18.79 6.42
N ASP A 404 4.00 -17.74 6.29
CA ASP A 404 5.43 -17.72 6.55
C ASP A 404 5.79 -16.48 7.42
N LEU A 405 7.03 -16.00 7.40
CA LEU A 405 7.51 -14.98 8.34
C LEU A 405 8.25 -13.85 7.63
N GLU A 406 7.88 -12.60 7.94
CA GLU A 406 8.76 -11.45 7.79
C GLU A 406 9.36 -11.05 9.15
N VAL A 407 10.67 -10.91 9.18
CA VAL A 407 11.39 -10.42 10.35
C VAL A 407 11.42 -8.89 10.33
N SER A 408 10.28 -8.28 10.69
CA SER A 408 10.03 -6.85 10.78
C SER A 408 9.40 -6.53 12.13
N GLY A 409 9.82 -5.46 12.79
CA GLY A 409 9.46 -5.20 14.18
C GLY A 409 10.19 -6.09 15.20
N PHE A 410 11.24 -6.77 14.77
CA PHE A 410 12.15 -7.58 15.59
C PHE A 410 13.43 -6.79 15.90
N PRO A 411 14.26 -7.25 16.85
CA PRO A 411 15.49 -6.55 17.20
C PRO A 411 16.48 -6.34 16.04
N SER A 412 16.48 -7.23 15.02
CA SER A 412 17.33 -7.13 13.83
C SER A 412 16.80 -6.21 12.74
N SER A 413 15.56 -5.70 12.84
CA SER A 413 14.88 -4.96 11.77
C SER A 413 15.64 -3.71 11.32
N HIS A 414 16.41 -3.09 12.21
CA HIS A 414 17.27 -1.95 11.84
C HIS A 414 18.35 -2.29 10.81
N ALA A 415 18.76 -3.57 10.72
CA ALA A 415 19.81 -4.05 9.82
C ALA A 415 19.28 -4.54 8.47
N GLY A 416 17.97 -4.78 8.41
CA GLY A 416 17.23 -5.18 7.23
C GLY A 416 16.05 -6.06 7.60
N HIS A 417 14.91 -5.87 6.90
CA HIS A 417 13.78 -6.78 7.03
C HIS A 417 14.04 -8.05 6.19
N LEU A 418 13.59 -9.19 6.70
CA LEU A 418 13.87 -10.48 6.08
C LEU A 418 12.56 -11.19 5.73
N VAL A 419 12.49 -11.74 4.53
CA VAL A 419 11.44 -12.67 4.10
C VAL A 419 11.97 -14.08 4.20
N LEU A 420 11.29 -14.93 4.98
CA LEU A 420 11.65 -16.31 5.23
C LEU A 420 10.52 -17.22 4.76
N LEU A 421 10.72 -17.90 3.62
CA LEU A 421 9.68 -18.67 2.93
C LEU A 421 9.90 -20.17 3.07
N GLY A 422 8.85 -20.92 3.37
CA GLY A 422 8.92 -22.37 3.52
C GLY A 422 9.45 -22.82 4.87
N LEU A 423 9.27 -22.02 5.91
CA LEU A 423 9.62 -22.39 7.28
C LEU A 423 8.85 -23.62 7.76
N LYS A 424 9.45 -24.41 8.63
CA LYS A 424 8.83 -25.50 9.37
C LYS A 424 8.45 -25.09 10.78
N ASP A 425 9.18 -24.13 11.32
CA ASP A 425 8.99 -23.51 12.64
C ASP A 425 9.24 -22.00 12.55
N GLN A 426 8.39 -21.20 13.18
CA GLN A 426 8.54 -19.75 13.25
C GLN A 426 9.28 -19.25 14.51
N ASP A 427 9.58 -20.15 15.48
CA ASP A 427 10.25 -19.76 16.70
C ASP A 427 11.76 -19.87 16.57
N TYR A 428 12.48 -18.78 16.82
CA TYR A 428 13.93 -18.81 16.84
C TYR A 428 14.42 -19.57 18.09
N PRO A 429 15.34 -20.53 17.95
CA PRO A 429 15.75 -21.40 19.06
C PRO A 429 16.29 -20.64 20.26
N GLY A 430 15.83 -21.07 21.47
CA GLY A 430 16.29 -20.50 22.74
C GLY A 430 15.64 -19.18 23.14
N THR A 431 14.69 -18.68 22.37
CA THR A 431 13.93 -17.46 22.68
C THR A 431 12.51 -17.79 23.14
N LYS A 432 11.91 -16.90 23.92
CA LYS A 432 10.49 -17.00 24.33
C LYS A 432 9.62 -15.94 23.70
N ARG A 433 10.21 -14.83 23.28
CA ARG A 433 9.54 -13.67 22.72
C ARG A 433 10.37 -13.14 21.55
N ILE A 434 9.71 -12.39 20.65
CA ILE A 434 10.40 -11.81 19.50
C ILE A 434 11.49 -10.80 19.91
N GLU A 435 11.35 -10.13 21.05
CA GLU A 435 12.34 -9.20 21.61
C GLU A 435 13.64 -9.89 22.05
N ASP A 436 13.62 -11.20 22.21
CA ASP A 436 14.79 -12.00 22.58
C ASP A 436 15.62 -12.45 21.36
N TRP A 437 15.11 -12.23 20.14
CA TRP A 437 15.76 -12.64 18.89
C TRP A 437 17.09 -11.88 18.63
N PRO A 438 17.95 -12.39 17.74
CA PRO A 438 19.19 -11.71 17.36
C PRO A 438 18.96 -10.28 16.87
N THR A 439 19.96 -9.41 17.09
CA THR A 439 19.93 -8.00 16.67
C THR A 439 20.55 -7.74 15.30
N TRP A 440 20.92 -8.79 14.56
CA TRP A 440 21.45 -8.70 13.22
C TRP A 440 20.98 -9.90 12.37
N THR A 441 21.11 -9.80 11.05
CA THR A 441 20.34 -10.63 10.12
C THR A 441 20.94 -12.03 9.91
N SER A 442 22.26 -12.19 9.89
CA SER A 442 22.90 -13.45 9.49
C SER A 442 22.51 -14.68 10.32
N PRO A 443 22.45 -14.65 11.67
CA PRO A 443 22.02 -15.82 12.45
C PRO A 443 20.62 -16.29 12.12
N ILE A 444 19.73 -15.32 11.82
CA ILE A 444 18.32 -15.58 11.49
C ILE A 444 18.24 -16.24 10.11
N LEU A 445 18.94 -15.70 9.11
CA LEU A 445 19.00 -16.27 7.76
C LEU A 445 19.55 -17.72 7.79
N GLN A 446 20.65 -17.95 8.51
CA GLN A 446 21.21 -19.29 8.68
C GLN A 446 20.26 -20.26 9.39
N TRP A 447 19.51 -19.78 10.39
CA TRP A 447 18.50 -20.58 11.07
C TRP A 447 17.38 -21.00 10.10
N ALA A 448 16.91 -20.09 9.28
CA ALA A 448 15.88 -20.39 8.29
C ALA A 448 16.41 -21.37 7.20
N HIS A 449 17.62 -21.15 6.69
CA HIS A 449 18.27 -22.07 5.74
C HIS A 449 18.40 -23.50 6.29
N ARG A 450 18.74 -23.67 7.58
CA ARG A 450 18.79 -25.01 8.21
C ARG A 450 17.44 -25.74 8.19
N GLN A 451 16.33 -25.02 8.04
CA GLN A 451 14.98 -25.60 7.86
C GLN A 451 14.67 -25.92 6.38
N GLY A 452 15.53 -25.51 5.45
CA GLY A 452 15.32 -25.61 4.01
C GLY A 452 14.53 -24.43 3.41
N ALA A 453 14.33 -23.36 4.19
CA ALA A 453 13.64 -22.16 3.75
C ALA A 453 14.41 -21.43 2.64
N VAL A 454 13.69 -20.70 1.80
CA VAL A 454 14.23 -19.69 0.87
C VAL A 454 14.20 -18.34 1.57
N THR A 455 15.31 -17.64 1.59
CA THR A 455 15.48 -16.43 2.38
C THR A 455 15.88 -15.23 1.53
N GLY A 456 15.35 -14.08 1.85
CA GLY A 456 15.66 -12.83 1.17
C GLY A 456 15.47 -11.60 2.04
N TYR A 457 15.77 -10.45 1.47
CA TYR A 457 15.49 -9.14 2.05
C TYR A 457 14.23 -8.56 1.46
N ALA A 458 13.42 -7.93 2.31
CA ALA A 458 12.16 -7.26 1.95
C ALA A 458 12.38 -5.78 1.59
N HIS A 459 11.45 -5.22 0.77
CA HIS A 459 11.44 -3.79 0.35
C HIS A 459 12.84 -3.21 0.25
N SER A 460 13.62 -3.85 -0.58
CA SER A 460 15.09 -3.82 -0.57
C SER A 460 15.70 -2.44 -0.72
N GLY A 461 15.02 -1.50 -1.39
CA GLY A 461 15.52 -0.15 -1.65
C GLY A 461 15.59 0.77 -0.43
N TRP A 462 14.89 0.46 0.67
CA TRP A 462 14.86 1.37 1.83
C TRP A 462 16.21 1.42 2.56
N GLY A 463 16.82 2.61 2.56
CA GLY A 463 18.18 2.86 3.06
C GLY A 463 19.27 2.74 1.99
N LEU A 464 18.87 2.41 0.74
CA LEU A 464 19.78 2.26 -0.41
C LEU A 464 19.55 3.34 -1.47
N GLN A 465 19.05 4.50 -1.07
CA GLN A 465 18.75 5.62 -1.96
C GLN A 465 20.02 6.10 -2.68
N ILE A 466 19.89 6.23 -4.01
CA ILE A 466 20.86 6.86 -4.89
C ILE A 466 20.12 7.82 -5.82
N ALA A 467 20.81 8.87 -6.27
CA ALA A 467 20.26 9.85 -7.22
C ALA A 467 20.45 9.42 -8.68
N ASP A 468 21.46 8.63 -8.97
CA ASP A 468 21.81 8.20 -10.31
C ASP A 468 20.82 7.13 -10.81
N ARG A 469 20.40 7.27 -12.07
CA ARG A 469 19.55 6.31 -12.79
C ARG A 469 20.32 5.39 -13.73
N THR A 470 21.61 5.65 -13.92
CA THR A 470 22.50 4.82 -14.76
C THR A 470 23.11 3.73 -13.87
N LEU A 471 22.71 2.50 -14.11
CA LEU A 471 23.14 1.35 -13.29
C LEU A 471 24.14 0.46 -14.03
N PRO A 472 25.10 -0.15 -13.28
CA PRO A 472 25.43 0.08 -11.86
C PRO A 472 26.10 1.43 -11.64
N SER A 473 25.69 2.15 -10.59
CA SER A 473 26.19 3.48 -10.20
C SER A 473 27.30 3.35 -9.13
N ASP A 474 28.29 4.26 -9.19
CA ASP A 474 29.35 4.35 -8.17
C ASP A 474 28.89 4.98 -6.85
N GLU A 475 27.69 5.57 -6.83
CA GLU A 475 27.14 6.18 -5.62
C GLU A 475 26.92 5.12 -4.54
N VAL A 476 27.51 5.34 -3.36
CA VAL A 476 27.34 4.46 -2.19
C VAL A 476 26.20 5.05 -1.33
N PRO A 477 25.11 4.31 -1.14
CA PRO A 477 23.98 4.79 -0.35
C PRO A 477 24.29 4.91 1.14
N ALA A 478 23.40 5.55 1.90
CA ALA A 478 23.59 5.81 3.32
C ALA A 478 23.49 4.55 4.19
N PHE A 479 22.78 3.51 3.77
CA PHE A 479 22.48 2.30 4.56
C PHE A 479 21.73 2.60 5.87
N ASP A 480 20.92 3.65 5.89
CA ASP A 480 20.23 4.18 7.07
C ASP A 480 18.77 3.68 7.22
N GLY A 481 18.32 2.82 6.31
CA GLY A 481 16.95 2.28 6.31
C GLY A 481 16.85 0.85 6.86
N ILE A 482 15.78 0.19 6.44
CA ILE A 482 15.34 -1.13 6.91
C ILE A 482 15.23 -2.17 5.78
N GLY A 483 15.63 -1.81 4.54
CA GLY A 483 15.63 -2.72 3.40
C GLY A 483 16.86 -3.64 3.38
N ALA A 484 17.42 -3.91 2.22
CA ALA A 484 18.52 -4.87 2.04
C ALA A 484 19.89 -4.34 2.53
N ASN A 485 19.96 -3.79 3.76
CA ASN A 485 21.16 -3.11 4.25
C ASN A 485 22.30 -4.10 4.55
N GLU A 486 22.09 -5.17 5.34
CA GLU A 486 23.11 -6.19 5.58
C GLU A 486 23.27 -7.20 4.43
N PHE A 487 22.53 -7.07 3.34
CA PHE A 487 22.69 -7.93 2.16
C PHE A 487 24.13 -7.97 1.67
N ILE A 488 24.80 -6.81 1.65
CA ILE A 488 26.19 -6.68 1.23
C ILE A 488 27.19 -7.50 2.09
N VAL A 489 26.80 -7.82 3.32
CA VAL A 489 27.59 -8.64 4.26
C VAL A 489 27.15 -10.10 4.17
N THR A 490 25.85 -10.36 4.22
CA THR A 490 25.30 -11.72 4.28
C THR A 490 25.57 -12.50 2.99
N VAL A 491 25.57 -11.86 1.84
CA VAL A 491 25.90 -12.50 0.55
C VAL A 491 27.31 -13.13 0.52
N THR A 492 28.22 -12.65 1.36
CA THR A 492 29.57 -13.21 1.48
C THR A 492 29.65 -14.46 2.40
N GLN A 493 28.54 -14.83 3.02
CA GLN A 493 28.43 -15.94 3.96
C GLN A 493 27.66 -17.10 3.33
N PRO A 494 28.04 -18.36 3.62
CA PRO A 494 27.26 -19.50 3.15
C PRO A 494 25.91 -19.60 3.87
N ASP A 495 24.92 -20.16 3.19
CA ASP A 495 23.62 -20.52 3.74
C ASP A 495 22.90 -19.34 4.42
N THR A 496 22.89 -18.18 3.76
CA THR A 496 22.26 -16.96 4.29
C THR A 496 21.18 -16.44 3.39
N VAL A 497 21.47 -15.91 2.21
CA VAL A 497 20.54 -15.17 1.37
C VAL A 497 20.45 -15.75 -0.04
N ASP A 498 19.23 -16.07 -0.48
CA ASP A 498 18.93 -16.54 -1.83
C ASP A 498 18.58 -15.39 -2.77
N PHE A 499 17.78 -14.39 -2.29
CA PHE A 499 17.28 -13.33 -3.13
C PHE A 499 17.25 -11.96 -2.44
N ILE A 500 17.14 -10.93 -3.26
CA ILE A 500 16.77 -9.57 -2.90
C ILE A 500 15.40 -9.29 -3.50
N SER A 501 14.50 -8.64 -2.75
CA SER A 501 13.18 -8.31 -3.27
C SER A 501 13.19 -7.08 -4.18
N SER A 502 12.12 -6.92 -4.94
CA SER A 502 11.95 -5.79 -5.85
C SER A 502 10.47 -5.57 -6.18
N VAL A 503 10.22 -4.50 -6.94
CA VAL A 503 8.92 -4.04 -7.45
C VAL A 503 8.15 -3.16 -6.46
N ASP A 504 8.43 -3.22 -5.19
CA ASP A 504 7.75 -2.47 -4.13
C ASP A 504 8.53 -1.23 -3.63
N THR A 505 9.77 -1.03 -4.07
CA THR A 505 10.57 0.18 -3.82
C THR A 505 11.13 0.76 -5.14
N PRO A 506 11.73 1.96 -5.16
CA PRO A 506 12.28 2.54 -6.39
C PRO A 506 13.34 1.67 -7.05
N TRP A 507 13.14 1.34 -8.33
CA TRP A 507 14.00 0.42 -9.08
C TRP A 507 15.51 0.77 -9.10
N PRO A 508 15.95 2.05 -9.07
CA PRO A 508 17.38 2.32 -9.03
C PRO A 508 18.01 1.87 -7.72
N TRP A 509 17.27 1.98 -6.61
CA TRP A 509 17.78 1.65 -5.28
C TRP A 509 17.92 0.13 -5.10
N GLU A 510 16.94 -0.66 -5.59
CA GLU A 510 16.94 -2.12 -5.52
C GLU A 510 18.01 -2.74 -6.44
N LEU A 511 18.04 -2.27 -7.70
CA LEU A 511 18.88 -2.90 -8.72
C LEU A 511 20.36 -2.55 -8.58
N ASN A 512 20.72 -1.38 -8.03
CA ASN A 512 22.12 -0.97 -7.96
C ASN A 512 22.97 -1.92 -7.12
N ILE A 513 22.56 -2.18 -5.87
CA ILE A 513 23.28 -3.10 -4.99
C ILE A 513 23.32 -4.51 -5.57
N TRP A 514 22.19 -4.96 -6.16
CA TRP A 514 22.12 -6.28 -6.76
C TRP A 514 23.07 -6.43 -7.95
N TYR A 515 23.16 -5.44 -8.84
CA TYR A 515 24.08 -5.47 -9.97
C TYR A 515 25.54 -5.48 -9.53
N HIS A 516 25.93 -4.69 -8.53
CA HIS A 516 27.28 -4.74 -7.97
C HIS A 516 27.62 -6.12 -7.41
N VAL A 517 26.68 -6.73 -6.68
CA VAL A 517 26.84 -8.06 -6.10
C VAL A 517 26.97 -9.15 -7.18
N LEU A 518 26.17 -9.08 -8.25
CA LEU A 518 26.31 -9.96 -9.41
C LEU A 518 27.66 -9.75 -10.12
N ASN A 519 28.12 -8.51 -10.29
CA ASN A 519 29.35 -8.16 -10.97
C ASN A 519 30.63 -8.59 -10.25
N VAL A 520 30.53 -8.93 -8.97
CA VAL A 520 31.64 -9.54 -8.21
C VAL A 520 31.51 -11.07 -8.11
N GLY A 521 30.51 -11.66 -8.77
CA GLY A 521 30.37 -13.12 -8.93
C GLY A 521 29.42 -13.81 -7.96
N PHE A 522 28.73 -13.09 -7.07
CA PHE A 522 27.69 -13.71 -6.22
C PHE A 522 26.43 -13.99 -7.02
N ARG A 523 25.84 -15.17 -6.84
CA ARG A 523 24.72 -15.67 -7.63
C ARG A 523 23.39 -15.53 -6.88
N THR A 524 23.07 -14.35 -6.40
CA THR A 524 21.79 -14.05 -5.78
C THR A 524 20.70 -13.81 -6.82
N ARG A 525 19.45 -13.90 -6.42
CA ARG A 525 18.27 -13.78 -7.28
C ARG A 525 17.52 -12.48 -6.99
N ILE A 526 16.64 -12.09 -7.92
CA ILE A 526 15.64 -11.06 -7.71
C ILE A 526 14.27 -11.73 -7.62
N SER A 527 13.42 -11.28 -6.68
CA SER A 527 12.06 -11.78 -6.50
C SER A 527 11.09 -10.60 -6.26
N GLY A 528 9.90 -10.63 -6.88
CA GLY A 528 8.93 -9.55 -6.82
C GLY A 528 7.97 -9.71 -5.66
N GLU A 529 7.66 -8.60 -4.99
CA GLU A 529 6.74 -8.53 -3.85
C GLU A 529 5.91 -7.25 -3.87
N THR A 530 4.85 -7.21 -3.06
CA THR A 530 3.97 -6.04 -2.93
C THR A 530 4.11 -5.35 -1.58
N ASP A 531 4.46 -6.08 -0.51
CA ASP A 531 4.34 -5.67 0.89
C ASP A 531 2.95 -5.10 1.18
N PHE A 532 1.92 -5.82 0.70
CA PHE A 532 0.53 -5.41 0.88
C PHE A 532 0.12 -5.54 2.36
N PRO A 533 -0.56 -4.56 2.94
CA PRO A 533 -0.89 -3.25 2.41
C PRO A 533 0.11 -2.16 2.84
N CYS A 534 1.27 -2.51 3.40
CA CYS A 534 2.18 -1.55 4.05
C CYS A 534 2.87 -0.64 3.04
N ILE A 535 3.35 -1.18 1.91
CA ILE A 535 3.87 -0.36 0.81
C ILE A 535 2.79 -0.12 -0.24
N TYR A 536 2.25 -1.16 -0.86
CA TYR A 536 1.14 -1.01 -1.80
C TYR A 536 -0.17 -1.44 -1.15
N ASP A 537 -1.04 -0.48 -0.89
CA ASP A 537 -2.34 -0.66 -0.24
C ASP A 537 -3.51 -0.88 -1.21
N ASP A 538 -3.30 -0.71 -2.53
CA ASP A 538 -4.33 -0.91 -3.52
C ASP A 538 -4.77 -2.39 -3.59
N ARG A 539 -3.83 -3.31 -3.88
CA ARG A 539 -4.13 -4.74 -4.03
C ARG A 539 -2.90 -5.62 -3.87
N VAL A 540 -3.10 -6.87 -3.53
CA VAL A 540 -2.04 -7.90 -3.53
C VAL A 540 -1.51 -8.13 -4.95
N GLY A 541 -0.24 -8.48 -5.08
CA GLY A 541 0.36 -8.83 -6.35
C GLY A 541 0.58 -7.67 -7.32
N LEU A 542 0.64 -6.42 -6.84
CA LEU A 542 1.13 -5.29 -7.65
C LEU A 542 2.61 -5.48 -7.99
N GLY A 543 3.39 -6.03 -7.06
CA GLY A 543 4.68 -6.64 -7.34
C GLY A 543 4.54 -8.15 -7.28
N ARG A 544 5.04 -8.85 -8.29
CA ARG A 544 4.94 -10.31 -8.35
C ARG A 544 6.11 -10.98 -9.04
N THR A 545 6.37 -12.23 -8.66
CA THR A 545 7.31 -13.13 -9.32
C THR A 545 6.53 -14.09 -10.20
N TYR A 546 6.95 -14.23 -11.46
CA TYR A 546 6.52 -15.32 -12.34
C TYR A 546 7.60 -16.38 -12.38
N ALA A 547 7.29 -17.60 -11.95
CA ALA A 547 8.21 -18.72 -11.89
C ALA A 547 7.82 -19.82 -12.88
N LYS A 548 8.82 -20.40 -13.58
CA LYS A 548 8.63 -21.52 -14.51
C LYS A 548 8.57 -22.84 -13.73
N LEU A 549 7.40 -23.48 -13.72
CA LEU A 549 7.14 -24.71 -12.98
C LEU A 549 6.54 -25.78 -13.88
N ASP A 550 6.95 -27.03 -13.71
CA ASP A 550 6.28 -28.17 -14.34
C ASP A 550 4.93 -28.47 -13.69
N ARG A 551 4.85 -28.26 -12.38
CA ARG A 551 3.65 -28.43 -11.57
C ARG A 551 3.57 -27.38 -10.48
N LEU A 552 2.39 -26.81 -10.27
CA LEU A 552 2.14 -25.84 -9.20
C LEU A 552 2.09 -26.50 -7.82
N THR A 553 3.17 -26.32 -7.07
CA THR A 553 3.25 -26.55 -5.62
C THR A 553 4.01 -25.39 -4.99
N PHE A 554 3.82 -25.13 -3.71
CA PHE A 554 4.59 -24.09 -3.02
C PHE A 554 6.10 -24.42 -3.07
N ASP A 555 6.48 -25.67 -2.80
CA ASP A 555 7.88 -26.10 -2.82
C ASP A 555 8.53 -25.93 -4.21
N SER A 556 7.83 -26.30 -5.31
CA SER A 556 8.36 -26.12 -6.66
C SER A 556 8.56 -24.64 -7.02
N TRP A 557 7.70 -23.76 -6.48
CA TRP A 557 7.83 -22.32 -6.65
C TRP A 557 9.04 -21.77 -5.89
N LEU A 558 9.26 -22.21 -4.65
CA LEU A 558 10.47 -21.89 -3.87
C LEU A 558 11.75 -22.37 -4.58
N ASP A 559 11.75 -23.60 -5.10
CA ASP A 559 12.88 -24.14 -5.87
C ASP A 559 13.17 -23.34 -7.14
N ALA A 560 12.12 -22.82 -7.79
CA ALA A 560 12.30 -21.98 -8.96
C ALA A 560 12.89 -20.60 -8.59
N ILE A 561 12.48 -19.99 -7.49
CA ILE A 561 13.10 -18.74 -6.98
C ILE A 561 14.56 -18.99 -6.67
N ARG A 562 14.89 -20.04 -5.89
CA ARG A 562 16.28 -20.38 -5.53
C ARG A 562 17.15 -20.65 -6.76
N ALA A 563 16.60 -21.30 -7.78
CA ALA A 563 17.30 -21.55 -9.03
C ALA A 563 17.37 -20.31 -9.95
N GLY A 564 16.55 -19.29 -9.73
CA GLY A 564 16.41 -18.14 -10.63
C GLY A 564 15.60 -18.43 -11.91
N ARG A 565 14.77 -19.50 -11.93
CA ARG A 565 13.81 -19.77 -13.02
C ARG A 565 12.60 -18.88 -12.93
N SER A 566 12.84 -17.57 -12.87
CA SER A 566 11.80 -16.58 -12.62
C SER A 566 12.16 -15.21 -13.20
N TYR A 567 11.13 -14.37 -13.35
CA TYR A 567 11.25 -12.95 -13.58
C TYR A 567 10.27 -12.19 -12.66
N VAL A 568 10.55 -10.92 -12.40
CA VAL A 568 9.70 -10.04 -11.60
C VAL A 568 8.91 -9.12 -12.51
N SER A 569 7.71 -8.72 -12.08
CA SER A 569 6.83 -7.84 -12.88
C SER A 569 5.78 -7.14 -12.01
N ASP A 570 5.26 -6.00 -12.50
CA ASP A 570 4.01 -5.38 -12.06
C ASP A 570 2.76 -6.11 -12.57
N GLY A 571 2.95 -7.24 -13.30
CA GLY A 571 1.90 -8.04 -13.92
C GLY A 571 1.40 -7.51 -15.26
N ARG A 572 1.85 -6.35 -15.75
CA ARG A 572 1.43 -5.74 -17.02
C ARG A 572 2.43 -5.99 -18.16
N SER A 573 3.63 -6.51 -17.85
CA SER A 573 4.61 -6.99 -18.83
C SER A 573 5.17 -8.35 -18.44
N HIS A 574 5.53 -9.15 -19.45
CA HIS A 574 6.00 -10.52 -19.30
C HIS A 574 7.26 -10.74 -20.12
N LEU A 575 8.26 -11.40 -19.52
CA LEU A 575 9.54 -11.79 -20.10
C LEU A 575 9.73 -13.30 -19.98
N MET A 576 8.86 -14.03 -20.69
CA MET A 576 8.81 -15.49 -20.62
C MET A 576 9.87 -16.16 -21.50
N ASP A 577 10.23 -17.40 -21.14
CA ASP A 577 11.11 -18.29 -21.91
C ASP A 577 12.45 -17.64 -22.32
N PHE A 578 12.97 -16.75 -21.45
CA PHE A 578 14.28 -16.15 -21.62
C PHE A 578 15.37 -17.22 -21.66
N ALA A 579 16.17 -17.19 -22.72
CA ALA A 579 17.27 -18.13 -22.93
C ALA A 579 18.47 -17.46 -23.61
N VAL A 580 19.66 -17.97 -23.35
CA VAL A 580 20.93 -17.61 -24.01
C VAL A 580 21.52 -18.86 -24.63
N ASN A 581 21.76 -18.84 -25.96
CA ASN A 581 22.19 -20.01 -26.73
C ASN A 581 21.34 -21.28 -26.45
N GLY A 582 20.02 -21.10 -26.27
CA GLY A 582 19.06 -22.17 -25.95
C GLY A 582 19.06 -22.67 -24.50
N VAL A 583 19.94 -22.16 -23.64
CA VAL A 583 19.92 -22.46 -22.19
C VAL A 583 18.95 -21.52 -21.50
N ALA A 584 17.90 -22.04 -20.93
CA ALA A 584 16.86 -21.25 -20.23
C ALA A 584 17.37 -20.68 -18.90
N VAL A 585 16.74 -19.58 -18.48
CA VAL A 585 16.99 -18.94 -17.16
C VAL A 585 16.85 -19.95 -16.01
N GLY A 586 17.79 -19.89 -15.05
CA GLY A 586 17.90 -20.87 -13.97
C GLY A 586 18.49 -22.23 -14.37
N GLY A 587 18.99 -22.35 -15.60
CA GLY A 587 19.74 -23.51 -16.09
C GLY A 587 21.23 -23.45 -15.78
N ALA A 588 22.01 -24.28 -16.47
CA ALA A 588 23.47 -24.29 -16.36
C ALA A 588 24.09 -23.04 -17.00
N ASP A 589 25.36 -22.76 -16.68
CA ASP A 589 26.12 -21.68 -17.33
C ASP A 589 26.28 -21.94 -18.82
N VAL A 590 26.08 -20.89 -19.60
CA VAL A 590 26.26 -20.92 -21.06
C VAL A 590 27.74 -20.86 -21.40
N LYS A 591 28.23 -21.70 -22.31
CA LYS A 591 29.60 -21.67 -22.77
C LYS A 591 29.67 -21.07 -24.16
N SER A 592 30.51 -20.05 -24.35
CA SER A 592 30.80 -19.43 -25.63
C SER A 592 32.32 -19.41 -25.86
N SER A 593 32.78 -19.83 -27.03
CA SER A 593 34.22 -19.85 -27.36
C SER A 593 34.79 -18.46 -27.65
N ASP A 594 33.95 -17.55 -28.11
CA ASP A 594 34.33 -16.22 -28.66
C ASP A 594 33.51 -15.07 -28.05
N GLY A 595 32.63 -15.38 -27.08
CA GLY A 595 31.76 -14.42 -26.41
C GLY A 595 30.48 -14.04 -27.18
N HIS A 596 30.29 -14.53 -28.42
CA HIS A 596 29.06 -14.32 -29.15
C HIS A 596 27.94 -15.20 -28.57
N VAL A 597 26.79 -14.61 -28.31
CA VAL A 597 25.61 -15.34 -27.78
C VAL A 597 24.34 -14.80 -28.42
N GLN A 598 23.42 -15.72 -28.67
CA GLN A 598 22.06 -15.40 -29.08
C GLN A 598 21.13 -15.39 -27.86
N VAL A 599 20.47 -14.29 -27.64
CA VAL A 599 19.46 -14.12 -26.60
C VAL A 599 18.08 -14.22 -27.23
N THR A 600 17.19 -15.02 -26.66
CA THR A 600 15.81 -15.19 -27.11
C THR A 600 14.84 -15.11 -25.93
N LEU A 601 13.62 -14.60 -26.16
CA LEU A 601 12.53 -14.59 -25.18
C LEU A 601 11.17 -14.39 -25.86
N ASN A 602 10.10 -14.79 -25.16
CA ASN A 602 8.73 -14.40 -25.48
C ASN A 602 8.32 -13.22 -24.61
N ALA A 603 8.14 -12.06 -25.21
CA ALA A 603 7.74 -10.84 -24.49
C ALA A 603 6.30 -10.46 -24.80
N ALA A 604 5.59 -9.99 -23.80
CA ALA A 604 4.27 -9.39 -23.94
C ALA A 604 4.12 -8.20 -22.98
N ALA A 605 3.37 -7.20 -23.41
CA ALA A 605 3.04 -6.07 -22.56
C ALA A 605 1.66 -5.52 -22.93
N ARG A 606 0.95 -4.90 -21.97
CA ARG A 606 -0.34 -4.30 -22.26
C ARG A 606 -0.50 -2.92 -21.61
N LEU A 607 -0.61 -1.91 -22.46
CA LEU A 607 -0.97 -0.53 -22.11
C LEU A 607 -2.36 -0.19 -22.68
N ASP A 608 -3.06 0.72 -22.04
CA ASP A 608 -4.25 1.31 -22.62
C ASP A 608 -3.89 2.21 -23.82
N GLU A 609 -4.85 2.46 -24.72
CA GLU A 609 -4.60 3.28 -25.91
C GLU A 609 -4.16 4.70 -25.55
N LYS A 610 -4.77 5.26 -24.51
CA LYS A 610 -4.43 6.59 -24.00
C LYS A 610 -3.55 6.50 -22.77
N PRO A 611 -2.53 7.37 -22.65
CA PRO A 611 -1.73 7.48 -21.45
C PRO A 611 -2.59 7.76 -20.21
N VAL A 612 -2.19 7.18 -19.08
CA VAL A 612 -2.86 7.36 -17.78
C VAL A 612 -2.24 8.56 -17.06
N GLY A 613 -2.87 9.73 -17.21
CA GLY A 613 -2.52 10.95 -16.46
C GLY A 613 -1.03 11.32 -16.54
N GLU A 614 -0.47 11.80 -15.43
CA GLU A 614 0.93 12.22 -15.30
C GLU A 614 1.86 11.11 -14.79
N LEU A 615 1.43 9.84 -14.85
CA LEU A 615 2.15 8.73 -14.22
C LEU A 615 3.58 8.57 -14.77
N ALA A 616 3.75 8.73 -16.09
CA ALA A 616 5.06 8.64 -16.74
C ALA A 616 6.05 9.74 -16.29
N SER A 617 5.57 10.88 -15.78
CA SER A 617 6.39 12.02 -15.34
C SER A 617 6.65 12.05 -13.83
N LYS A 618 6.06 11.13 -13.07
CA LYS A 618 6.30 11.07 -11.62
C LYS A 618 7.77 10.73 -11.32
N PRO A 619 8.38 11.34 -10.30
CA PRO A 619 9.67 10.93 -9.76
C PRO A 619 9.70 9.44 -9.39
N ASP A 620 10.88 8.79 -9.49
CA ASP A 620 11.00 7.36 -9.22
C ASP A 620 10.67 6.99 -7.75
N ASP A 621 10.83 7.93 -6.83
CA ASP A 621 10.52 7.79 -5.41
C ASP A 621 9.03 8.05 -5.06
N GLN A 622 8.16 8.18 -6.06
CA GLN A 622 6.71 8.30 -5.90
C GLN A 622 5.98 7.07 -6.44
N LYS A 623 5.05 6.55 -5.65
CA LYS A 623 4.21 5.40 -6.02
C LYS A 623 3.31 5.67 -7.24
N PRO A 624 3.07 4.65 -8.05
CA PRO A 624 3.67 3.32 -8.02
C PRO A 624 5.13 3.37 -8.49
N TYR A 625 6.05 2.72 -7.77
CA TYR A 625 7.48 2.73 -8.10
C TYR A 625 7.78 1.95 -9.38
N TRP A 626 7.09 0.82 -9.57
CA TRP A 626 7.10 0.03 -10.78
C TRP A 626 5.70 0.05 -11.39
N ASP A 627 5.61 0.48 -12.66
CA ASP A 627 4.38 0.45 -13.45
C ASP A 627 4.73 0.58 -14.92
N LEU A 628 4.15 -0.27 -15.77
CA LEU A 628 4.39 -0.30 -17.21
C LEU A 628 4.07 1.04 -17.90
N GLU A 629 3.11 1.82 -17.39
CA GLU A 629 2.78 3.14 -17.93
C GLU A 629 3.97 4.09 -17.90
N ARG A 630 4.86 3.94 -16.91
CA ARG A 630 6.11 4.73 -16.81
C ARG A 630 7.16 4.34 -17.86
N ALA A 631 7.03 3.15 -18.44
CA ALA A 631 7.88 2.67 -19.54
C ALA A 631 7.37 3.09 -20.92
N ARG A 632 6.19 3.71 -21.00
CA ARG A 632 5.58 4.15 -22.27
C ARG A 632 6.48 5.13 -23.02
N VAL A 633 6.68 4.90 -24.33
CA VAL A 633 7.45 5.78 -25.19
C VAL A 633 6.54 6.89 -25.75
N GLY A 634 6.65 8.09 -25.17
CA GLY A 634 5.87 9.24 -25.57
C GLY A 634 4.35 9.01 -25.45
N GLN A 635 3.62 9.19 -26.55
CA GLN A 635 2.17 8.95 -26.62
C GLN A 635 1.81 7.61 -27.27
N SER A 636 2.82 6.80 -27.68
CA SER A 636 2.59 5.50 -28.30
C SER A 636 2.28 4.42 -27.26
N ARG A 637 1.86 3.26 -27.74
CA ARG A 637 1.78 2.04 -26.90
C ARG A 637 3.05 1.20 -26.97
N ASP A 638 4.20 1.83 -27.20
CA ASP A 638 5.47 1.13 -27.27
C ASP A 638 6.22 1.21 -25.96
N VAL A 639 6.96 0.16 -25.64
CA VAL A 639 7.92 0.10 -24.53
C VAL A 639 9.27 -0.42 -25.03
N GLN A 640 10.34 -0.11 -24.32
CA GLN A 640 11.68 -0.59 -24.67
C GLN A 640 12.01 -1.85 -23.88
N VAL A 641 12.41 -2.90 -24.59
CA VAL A 641 12.98 -4.12 -24.02
C VAL A 641 14.49 -4.01 -24.11
N GLU A 642 15.15 -3.95 -22.96
CA GLU A 642 16.60 -3.79 -22.85
C GLU A 642 17.27 -5.13 -22.57
N PHE A 643 18.30 -5.47 -23.38
CA PHE A 643 19.15 -6.62 -23.20
C PHE A 643 20.46 -6.18 -22.55
N LEU A 644 20.80 -6.82 -21.42
CA LEU A 644 21.88 -6.38 -20.56
C LEU A 644 23.07 -7.36 -20.59
N ILE A 645 24.26 -6.80 -20.53
CA ILE A 645 25.50 -7.48 -20.16
C ILE A 645 26.03 -6.80 -18.89
N ASP A 646 26.20 -7.55 -17.81
CA ASP A 646 26.75 -7.08 -16.53
C ASP A 646 26.05 -5.80 -16.00
N GLY A 647 24.73 -5.67 -16.27
CA GLY A 647 23.89 -4.53 -15.85
C GLY A 647 23.83 -3.38 -16.84
N HIS A 648 24.67 -3.34 -17.85
CA HIS A 648 24.71 -2.31 -18.90
C HIS A 648 23.86 -2.72 -20.10
N VAL A 649 23.17 -1.74 -20.70
CA VAL A 649 22.34 -1.97 -21.90
C VAL A 649 23.25 -2.25 -23.11
N ALA A 650 23.18 -3.47 -23.62
CA ALA A 650 23.96 -3.92 -24.80
C ALA A 650 23.11 -3.86 -26.09
N ALA A 651 21.80 -4.05 -26.00
CA ALA A 651 20.87 -3.92 -27.12
C ALA A 651 19.48 -3.53 -26.62
N THR A 652 18.67 -2.96 -27.54
CA THR A 652 17.28 -2.56 -27.24
C THR A 652 16.36 -3.01 -28.37
N ARG A 653 15.13 -3.41 -28.02
CA ARG A 653 14.05 -3.69 -28.99
C ARG A 653 12.79 -2.99 -28.57
N THR A 654 12.06 -2.44 -29.51
CA THR A 654 10.74 -1.87 -29.26
C THR A 654 9.70 -2.98 -29.26
N LEU A 655 8.84 -3.00 -28.22
CA LEU A 655 7.71 -3.90 -28.07
C LEU A 655 6.43 -3.09 -28.07
N ALA A 656 5.50 -3.39 -28.99
CA ALA A 656 4.15 -2.83 -28.92
C ALA A 656 3.40 -3.48 -27.73
N ALA A 657 2.96 -2.65 -26.80
CA ALA A 657 2.24 -3.09 -25.59
C ALA A 657 0.72 -3.22 -25.87
N ASP A 658 0.37 -4.04 -26.85
CA ASP A 658 -1.00 -4.30 -27.31
C ASP A 658 -1.60 -5.61 -26.76
N GLY A 659 -0.85 -6.32 -25.91
CA GLY A 659 -1.25 -7.57 -25.28
C GLY A 659 -0.86 -8.84 -26.05
N HIS A 660 -0.23 -8.72 -27.21
CA HIS A 660 0.21 -9.90 -27.96
C HIS A 660 1.60 -10.36 -27.56
N VAL A 661 1.77 -11.67 -27.44
CA VAL A 661 3.09 -12.28 -27.21
C VAL A 661 3.91 -12.21 -28.50
N ARG A 662 5.15 -11.76 -28.40
CA ARG A 662 6.11 -11.65 -29.50
C ARG A 662 7.42 -12.33 -29.16
N ASP A 663 7.97 -13.04 -30.15
CA ASP A 663 9.31 -13.59 -30.08
C ASP A 663 10.32 -12.45 -30.32
N LEU A 664 11.20 -12.22 -29.36
CA LEU A 664 12.29 -11.25 -29.46
C LEU A 664 13.63 -11.96 -29.43
N ALA A 665 14.59 -11.43 -30.18
CA ALA A 665 15.96 -11.92 -30.19
C ALA A 665 16.97 -10.75 -30.28
N ALA A 666 18.16 -10.98 -29.71
CA ALA A 666 19.32 -10.11 -29.84
C ALA A 666 20.60 -10.96 -29.90
N GLU A 667 21.52 -10.54 -30.78
CA GLU A 667 22.90 -11.03 -30.77
C GLU A 667 23.71 -10.12 -29.86
N LEU A 668 24.41 -10.70 -28.89
CA LEU A 668 25.27 -9.97 -27.96
C LEU A 668 26.69 -10.51 -28.02
N THR A 669 27.66 -9.68 -27.65
CA THR A 669 29.05 -10.07 -27.58
C THR A 669 29.64 -9.68 -26.24
N LEU A 670 29.93 -10.71 -25.41
CA LEU A 670 30.63 -10.53 -24.14
C LEU A 670 32.15 -10.58 -24.41
N GLN A 671 32.87 -9.57 -23.95
CA GLN A 671 34.33 -9.52 -24.05
C GLN A 671 35.01 -10.48 -23.08
N GLN A 672 34.35 -10.85 -22.01
CA GLN A 672 34.78 -11.76 -20.98
C GLN A 672 33.55 -12.43 -20.32
N SER A 673 33.77 -13.46 -19.51
CA SER A 673 32.70 -14.13 -18.78
C SER A 673 31.94 -13.15 -17.88
N GLY A 674 30.62 -13.23 -17.91
CA GLY A 674 29.72 -12.30 -17.23
C GLY A 674 28.30 -12.85 -17.16
N TRP A 675 27.32 -11.97 -17.06
CA TRP A 675 25.91 -12.35 -17.03
C TRP A 675 25.08 -11.53 -18.01
N VAL A 676 23.99 -12.15 -18.46
CA VAL A 676 23.00 -11.55 -19.40
C VAL A 676 21.64 -11.56 -18.74
N ALA A 677 20.90 -10.47 -18.87
CA ALA A 677 19.51 -10.35 -18.43
C ALA A 677 18.69 -9.50 -19.41
N VAL A 678 17.37 -9.49 -19.23
CA VAL A 678 16.44 -8.66 -20.00
C VAL A 678 15.50 -7.92 -19.07
N ARG A 679 15.15 -6.66 -19.42
CA ARG A 679 14.24 -5.86 -18.62
C ARG A 679 13.36 -4.92 -19.44
N ILE A 680 12.22 -4.52 -18.85
CA ILE A 680 11.38 -3.40 -19.27
C ILE A 680 11.21 -2.50 -18.04
N LEU A 681 11.99 -1.42 -17.95
CA LEU A 681 11.93 -0.57 -16.76
C LEU A 681 10.94 0.59 -16.89
N PRO A 682 10.22 0.88 -15.80
CA PRO A 682 10.10 0.12 -14.56
C PRO A 682 8.85 -0.78 -14.55
N SER A 683 8.90 -1.98 -15.10
CA SER A 683 7.78 -2.93 -15.11
C SER A 683 8.22 -4.38 -14.89
N SER A 684 9.29 -4.85 -15.56
CA SER A 684 9.74 -6.25 -15.41
C SER A 684 11.25 -6.42 -15.59
N HIS A 685 11.80 -7.48 -14.94
CA HIS A 685 13.22 -7.84 -15.01
C HIS A 685 13.40 -9.36 -14.84
N THR A 686 14.23 -10.00 -15.68
CA THR A 686 14.58 -11.42 -15.56
C THR A 686 15.67 -11.64 -14.51
N ASN A 687 15.76 -12.85 -13.96
CA ASN A 687 17.02 -13.30 -13.35
C ASN A 687 18.11 -13.44 -14.41
N PRO A 688 19.40 -13.38 -14.04
CA PRO A 688 20.51 -13.46 -15.01
C PRO A 688 20.80 -14.89 -15.46
N ILE A 689 21.32 -15.02 -16.70
CA ILE A 689 21.98 -16.21 -17.21
C ILE A 689 23.49 -15.93 -17.29
N TRP A 690 24.28 -16.80 -16.70
CA TRP A 690 25.72 -16.68 -16.67
C TRP A 690 26.36 -17.24 -17.94
N VAL A 691 27.36 -16.53 -18.48
CA VAL A 691 28.06 -16.89 -19.72
C VAL A 691 29.56 -17.01 -19.42
N GLU A 692 30.11 -18.18 -19.68
CA GLU A 692 31.54 -18.48 -19.62
C GLU A 692 32.14 -18.30 -21.04
N VAL A 693 33.08 -17.37 -21.17
CA VAL A 693 33.75 -17.05 -22.44
C VAL A 693 35.13 -17.71 -22.49
N ALA A 694 35.41 -18.44 -23.58
CA ALA A 694 36.69 -19.10 -23.85
C ALA A 694 37.16 -20.02 -22.72
N GLY A 695 36.23 -20.65 -21.98
CA GLY A 695 36.53 -21.55 -20.88
C GLY A 695 37.15 -20.87 -19.66
N LYS A 696 37.02 -19.54 -19.54
CA LYS A 696 37.55 -18.77 -18.42
C LYS A 696 36.45 -18.46 -17.41
N PRO A 697 36.72 -18.63 -16.10
CA PRO A 697 35.73 -18.24 -15.09
C PRO A 697 35.45 -16.72 -15.14
N MET A 698 34.31 -16.32 -14.65
CA MET A 698 33.99 -14.89 -14.47
C MET A 698 34.98 -14.28 -13.47
N ARG A 699 35.63 -13.18 -13.86
CA ARG A 699 36.45 -12.37 -12.96
C ARG A 699 35.60 -11.24 -12.37
N PRO A 700 35.82 -10.88 -11.11
CA PRO A 700 35.10 -9.76 -10.48
C PRO A 700 35.35 -8.44 -11.23
N SER A 701 34.33 -7.58 -11.30
CA SER A 701 34.53 -6.19 -11.69
C SER A 701 35.28 -5.46 -10.57
N LEU A 702 36.43 -4.86 -10.90
CA LEU A 702 37.20 -4.07 -9.95
C LEU A 702 36.38 -2.93 -9.34
N ARG A 703 35.66 -2.21 -10.19
CA ARG A 703 34.77 -1.10 -9.79
C ARG A 703 33.69 -1.57 -8.81
N SER A 704 33.01 -2.67 -9.11
CA SER A 704 31.96 -3.22 -8.24
C SER A 704 32.54 -3.78 -6.93
N ALA A 705 33.72 -4.42 -6.95
CA ALA A 705 34.36 -4.91 -5.72
C ALA A 705 34.77 -3.76 -4.80
N GLN A 706 35.27 -2.66 -5.35
CA GLN A 706 35.59 -1.44 -4.58
C GLN A 706 34.32 -0.80 -4.00
N TRP A 707 33.25 -0.75 -4.80
CA TRP A 707 31.95 -0.28 -4.31
C TRP A 707 31.44 -1.14 -3.16
N CYS A 708 31.44 -2.46 -3.32
CA CYS A 708 31.00 -3.39 -2.28
C CYS A 708 31.80 -3.24 -0.97
N LEU A 709 33.11 -3.04 -1.05
CA LEU A 709 33.93 -2.81 0.15
C LEU A 709 33.51 -1.53 0.88
N LYS A 710 33.31 -0.42 0.15
CA LYS A 710 32.82 0.83 0.72
C LYS A 710 31.41 0.67 1.32
N ALA A 711 30.54 -0.10 0.66
CA ALA A 711 29.19 -0.39 1.11
C ALA A 711 29.21 -1.17 2.44
N VAL A 712 30.12 -2.15 2.63
CA VAL A 712 30.30 -2.85 3.93
C VAL A 712 30.69 -1.88 5.01
N ASP A 713 31.64 -0.96 4.74
CA ASP A 713 32.09 0.02 5.72
C ASP A 713 30.97 0.99 6.10
N GLN A 714 30.20 1.45 5.12
CA GLN A 714 29.06 2.33 5.36
C GLN A 714 27.94 1.63 6.13
N CYS A 715 27.60 0.38 5.78
CA CYS A 715 26.63 -0.43 6.51
C CYS A 715 27.07 -0.62 7.98
N TRP A 716 28.34 -0.98 8.22
CA TRP A 716 28.87 -1.09 9.59
C TRP A 716 28.73 0.21 10.37
N LEU A 717 29.08 1.35 9.76
CA LEU A 717 28.96 2.66 10.40
C LEU A 717 27.53 2.93 10.89
N GLN A 718 26.53 2.56 10.12
CA GLN A 718 25.12 2.79 10.44
C GLN A 718 24.55 1.78 11.46
N LYS A 719 24.98 0.50 11.40
CA LYS A 719 24.30 -0.58 12.13
C LYS A 719 24.97 -1.00 13.43
N ASN A 720 26.28 -0.83 13.57
CA ASN A 720 27.07 -1.38 14.69
C ASN A 720 26.62 -0.92 16.08
N GLY A 721 26.03 0.26 16.21
CA GLY A 721 25.55 0.81 17.47
C GLY A 721 24.32 0.12 18.07
N GLN A 722 23.60 -0.69 17.27
CA GLN A 722 22.34 -1.32 17.64
C GLN A 722 22.48 -2.81 17.99
N PHE A 723 23.67 -3.40 17.80
CA PHE A 723 23.90 -4.81 18.14
C PHE A 723 23.99 -4.99 19.65
N LYS A 724 23.35 -6.05 20.18
CA LYS A 724 23.50 -6.46 21.59
C LYS A 724 24.97 -6.70 21.91
N ALA A 725 25.39 -6.35 23.13
CA ALA A 725 26.79 -6.49 23.56
C ALA A 725 27.31 -7.93 23.41
N GLY A 726 26.47 -8.93 23.66
CA GLY A 726 26.84 -10.36 23.53
C GLY A 726 26.98 -10.85 22.07
N GLU A 727 26.41 -10.15 21.11
CA GLU A 727 26.43 -10.50 19.68
C GLU A 727 27.45 -9.69 18.88
N ARG A 728 27.90 -8.54 19.43
CA ARG A 728 28.72 -7.56 18.71
C ARG A 728 30.00 -8.14 18.14
N ALA A 729 30.71 -8.99 18.92
CA ALA A 729 31.97 -9.60 18.47
C ALA A 729 31.77 -10.56 17.28
N GLU A 730 30.66 -11.30 17.25
CA GLU A 730 30.32 -12.19 16.15
C GLU A 730 29.94 -11.41 14.90
N ALA A 731 29.12 -10.37 15.06
CA ALA A 731 28.74 -9.47 13.96
C ALA A 731 29.98 -8.77 13.38
N GLU A 732 30.83 -8.19 14.21
CA GLU A 732 32.10 -7.56 13.78
C GLU A 732 32.98 -8.52 12.97
N ALA A 733 33.16 -9.77 13.47
CA ALA A 733 33.88 -10.78 12.74
C ALA A 733 33.27 -11.15 11.38
N ALA A 734 31.92 -11.09 11.26
CA ALA A 734 31.23 -11.32 9.99
C ALA A 734 31.49 -10.17 9.00
N TYR A 735 31.43 -8.92 9.46
CA TYR A 735 31.74 -7.74 8.65
C TYR A 735 33.21 -7.73 8.23
N ASP A 736 34.13 -8.15 9.11
CA ASP A 736 35.57 -8.27 8.76
C ASP A 736 35.82 -9.36 7.71
N ARG A 737 35.13 -10.49 7.80
CA ARG A 737 35.18 -11.51 6.74
C ARG A 737 34.62 -10.96 5.39
N ALA A 738 33.56 -10.18 5.42
CA ALA A 738 33.04 -9.53 4.21
C ALA A 738 34.07 -8.56 3.61
N ARG A 739 34.73 -7.72 4.44
CA ARG A 739 35.82 -6.83 4.01
C ARG A 739 36.99 -7.61 3.40
N ALA A 740 37.40 -8.69 4.03
CA ALA A 740 38.47 -9.55 3.53
C ALA A 740 38.10 -10.19 2.19
N THR A 741 36.87 -10.64 2.05
CA THR A 741 36.33 -11.17 0.78
C THR A 741 36.40 -10.13 -0.32
N TYR A 742 35.87 -8.93 -0.11
CA TYR A 742 35.89 -7.88 -1.14
C TYR A 742 37.31 -7.38 -1.45
N ARG A 743 38.24 -7.30 -0.49
CA ARG A 743 39.65 -6.98 -0.77
C ARG A 743 40.28 -8.02 -1.69
N ARG A 744 40.06 -9.30 -1.45
CA ARG A 744 40.53 -10.38 -2.34
C ARG A 744 39.90 -10.24 -3.74
N LEU A 745 38.60 -9.94 -3.84
CA LEU A 745 37.92 -9.73 -5.11
C LEU A 745 38.43 -8.47 -5.86
N ILE A 746 38.94 -7.45 -5.13
CA ILE A 746 39.62 -6.30 -5.72
C ILE A 746 40.97 -6.74 -6.34
N GLU A 747 41.74 -7.57 -5.63
CA GLU A 747 43.03 -8.08 -6.15
C GLU A 747 42.85 -8.99 -7.38
N GLU A 748 41.78 -9.77 -7.42
CA GLU A 748 41.41 -10.65 -8.54
C GLU A 748 40.70 -9.92 -9.69
N GLY A 749 40.24 -8.69 -9.44
CA GLY A 749 39.34 -7.92 -10.29
C GLY A 749 40.00 -7.47 -11.62
N THR A 750 39.14 -7.13 -12.56
CA THR A 750 39.50 -6.50 -13.83
C THR A 750 38.60 -5.27 -14.07
N ASP A 751 39.14 -4.31 -14.79
CA ASP A 751 38.33 -3.21 -15.35
C ASP A 751 37.33 -3.79 -16.36
N ARG A 752 36.05 -3.46 -16.18
CA ARG A 752 34.95 -3.88 -17.05
C ARG A 752 34.19 -2.67 -17.54
#